data_d778600b562435962f929391c5328c5d
#
_entry.id   d778600b562435962f929391c5328c5d
#
_cell.length_a   1.000
_cell.length_b   1.000
_cell.length_c   1.000
_cell.angle_alpha   90.00
_cell.angle_beta   90.00
_cell.angle_gamma   90.00
#
_symmetry.space_group_name_H-M   'P 1'
#
loop_
_entity.id
_entity.type
_entity.pdbx_description
1 polymer ?
#
loop_
_entity_poly.entity_id
_entity_poly.type
_entity_poly.pdbx_seq_one_letter_code
_entity_poly.pdbx_strand_id
1 'polypeptide(L)'
;DVYKRQAIVTTPICAASRASILTGLHERAHNFNFQTGNIREEYMSQSYPILLRENGYYTGFYGKYGVRYDGLNKQFDEYESYDRNNRFNDRRGYSYKTIGTDTVHLTRYTGQKALDFIDKNATNEAPFCLSLSFSAPHAHDSAVEQYFWQNTTDDLLKNTTIPSPELKEDKYFQAQPKAVREGFNRFRWTWRYDTPQKYQQSLKGYYRMISGIDLEIKKIRQKLKEKELDKNTVIILMGDNGYFLGERQLAGKWLMYDNSIRVPLIVYDPRVKQHQTVSDMVLNIDVPSTIADLAGIQIPKSWQGKSLMPVVNGETTIMERDTILIEHLWDFKNIPPSEGVRTDEWKYFRYVNDKTIEELYNLRKDPKEVHNLMGKKKYADVANKLRNKLEALIQKNGNKYRNPPSNLTVELIRAPENGVRVFDLEPEFGWTVPLTSKFQSAYQILVASNPSIIKNNNGDVWDSQRITSAASTNIEYNGKPLEVGKTYYWKVRIWDEENRLVDYSPSQKFTTGKNENYIVSTENKFVVDRVQPVKFENRSDFYFIDFGKDAFATLDFNYKATTPHTLKIRIGEQLEGENINRKPPEKSHIRYQEIKVKVRPEQSKYQLQIVPDKRNALADKAIPLPKGFPVLMPFRYAEVEGAQYPLNANDFRQLRHRTYWDDHASSFKSDNDILNQVWDFCKYSIKATTFNGLYVDGDRERIPYEADAYLNQLSHYTTDREYAIARRTIEYFMENPTWPTEWQQHVALMIYADYMYTGNTELIETYYEDLKHKTLYELSNEEGLITSTKVTQEFMYKLGFKPGYKKPLTDIVDWPGGNFHGNGDKGERDGFVFKPYNTVINAFFYENMKIMTVFAKILGKTQEVLDFELRAAKAKKAVLSLIHIS
;
A
#
# COMPACT_ATOMS: atom_id res chain seq x y z
N ASP A 1 -24.47 -15.48 -36.81
CA ASP A 1 -24.32 -14.00 -36.76
C ASP A 1 -24.50 -13.36 -35.38
N VAL A 2 -24.49 -14.16 -34.33
CA VAL A 2 -24.51 -13.70 -32.93
C VAL A 2 -23.31 -12.77 -32.62
N TYR A 3 -22.21 -12.90 -33.35
CA TYR A 3 -20.98 -12.12 -33.11
C TYR A 3 -21.03 -10.66 -33.55
N LYS A 4 -21.97 -10.22 -34.38
CA LYS A 4 -22.00 -8.82 -34.85
C LYS A 4 -22.86 -7.87 -33.99
N ARG A 5 -23.50 -8.36 -32.93
CA ARG A 5 -24.57 -7.67 -32.20
C ARG A 5 -24.36 -7.60 -30.69
N GLN A 6 -23.10 -7.60 -30.24
CA GLN A 6 -22.78 -7.56 -28.81
C GLN A 6 -22.38 -6.16 -28.37
N ALA A 7 -22.63 -5.85 -27.09
CA ALA A 7 -22.19 -4.65 -26.47
C ALA A 7 -20.65 -4.60 -26.37
N ILE A 8 -20.11 -3.44 -26.18
CA ILE A 8 -18.67 -3.20 -26.07
C ILE A 8 -18.38 -2.62 -24.69
N VAL A 9 -17.38 -3.17 -24.02
CA VAL A 9 -16.85 -2.56 -22.80
C VAL A 9 -15.81 -1.50 -23.19
N THR A 10 -15.85 -0.35 -22.52
CA THR A 10 -14.92 0.75 -22.75
C THR A 10 -13.52 0.42 -22.30
N THR A 11 -13.39 -0.53 -21.32
CA THR A 11 -12.11 -1.05 -20.83
C THR A 11 -12.23 -2.56 -20.57
N PRO A 12 -11.37 -3.40 -21.20
CA PRO A 12 -11.47 -4.86 -21.08
C PRO A 12 -10.75 -5.42 -19.85
N ILE A 13 -11.08 -4.90 -18.66
CA ILE A 13 -10.61 -5.41 -17.37
C ILE A 13 -11.67 -5.23 -16.29
N CYS A 14 -11.89 -6.27 -15.49
CA CYS A 14 -13.00 -6.34 -14.54
C CYS A 14 -13.09 -5.13 -13.60
N ALA A 15 -11.98 -4.71 -12.95
CA ALA A 15 -11.99 -3.64 -11.96
C ALA A 15 -12.41 -2.29 -12.57
N ALA A 16 -11.74 -1.85 -13.64
CA ALA A 16 -12.06 -0.58 -14.30
C ALA A 16 -13.43 -0.63 -15.01
N SER A 17 -13.76 -1.74 -15.67
CA SER A 17 -15.10 -1.90 -16.27
C SER A 17 -16.23 -1.84 -15.24
N ARG A 18 -16.05 -2.40 -14.04
CA ARG A 18 -17.03 -2.33 -12.95
C ARG A 18 -17.16 -0.92 -12.40
N ALA A 19 -16.04 -0.20 -12.26
CA ALA A 19 -16.08 1.23 -11.92
C ALA A 19 -16.83 2.03 -13.01
N SER A 20 -16.61 1.72 -14.28
CA SER A 20 -17.34 2.32 -15.41
C SER A 20 -18.84 2.04 -15.35
N ILE A 21 -19.25 0.82 -15.01
CA ILE A 21 -20.67 0.45 -14.84
C ILE A 21 -21.29 1.18 -13.63
N LEU A 22 -20.56 1.36 -12.54
CA LEU A 22 -21.08 2.07 -11.37
C LEU A 22 -21.27 3.56 -11.65
N THR A 23 -20.34 4.18 -12.36
CA THR A 23 -20.22 5.64 -12.48
C THR A 23 -20.67 6.21 -13.83
N GLY A 24 -20.93 5.40 -14.85
CA GLY A 24 -21.24 5.86 -16.20
C GLY A 24 -20.07 6.54 -16.93
N LEU A 25 -18.82 6.31 -16.50
CA LEU A 25 -17.61 6.99 -16.97
C LEU A 25 -16.62 6.04 -17.63
N HIS A 26 -15.81 6.54 -18.57
CA HIS A 26 -14.64 5.84 -19.09
C HIS A 26 -13.55 5.67 -18.03
N GLU A 27 -12.65 4.67 -18.18
CA GLU A 27 -11.52 4.44 -17.28
C GLU A 27 -10.68 5.70 -17.10
N ARG A 28 -10.38 6.39 -18.18
CA ARG A 28 -9.64 7.66 -18.22
C ARG A 28 -10.33 8.77 -17.42
N ALA A 29 -11.66 8.77 -17.34
CA ALA A 29 -12.42 9.78 -16.61
C ALA A 29 -12.43 9.51 -15.10
N HIS A 30 -12.78 8.28 -14.68
CA HIS A 30 -12.80 7.93 -13.25
C HIS A 30 -11.43 7.59 -12.70
N ASN A 31 -10.43 7.38 -13.56
CA ASN A 31 -9.02 7.12 -13.21
C ASN A 31 -8.83 6.00 -12.17
N PHE A 32 -9.63 4.94 -12.26
CA PHE A 32 -9.54 3.81 -11.35
C PHE A 32 -9.09 2.54 -12.08
N ASN A 33 -7.99 1.97 -11.63
CA ASN A 33 -7.52 0.65 -11.99
C ASN A 33 -6.74 0.02 -10.81
N PHE A 34 -6.02 -1.08 -11.02
CA PHE A 34 -5.31 -1.75 -9.92
C PHE A 34 -4.13 -0.97 -9.33
N GLN A 35 -3.66 0.10 -9.98
CA GLN A 35 -2.53 0.93 -9.54
C GLN A 35 -2.95 2.22 -8.84
N THR A 36 -4.17 2.68 -9.04
CA THR A 36 -4.59 4.04 -8.67
C THR A 36 -5.16 4.19 -7.25
N GLY A 37 -5.16 3.12 -6.45
CA GLY A 37 -5.73 3.17 -5.10
C GLY A 37 -7.27 3.12 -5.10
N ASN A 38 -7.91 3.81 -4.16
CA ASN A 38 -9.37 3.88 -4.09
C ASN A 38 -9.93 4.80 -5.19
N ILE A 39 -11.09 4.44 -5.74
CA ILE A 39 -11.83 5.35 -6.60
C ILE A 39 -12.30 6.57 -5.80
N ARG A 40 -12.31 7.73 -6.43
CA ARG A 40 -12.66 8.99 -5.77
C ARG A 40 -14.13 9.06 -5.37
N GLU A 41 -14.40 9.67 -4.21
CA GLU A 41 -15.76 9.88 -3.70
C GLU A 41 -16.62 10.73 -4.67
N GLU A 42 -16.01 11.71 -5.36
CA GLU A 42 -16.72 12.58 -6.30
C GLU A 42 -17.37 11.82 -7.47
N TYR A 43 -16.81 10.68 -7.85
CA TYR A 43 -17.44 9.81 -8.84
C TYR A 43 -18.43 8.83 -8.20
N MET A 44 -18.10 8.31 -7.03
CA MET A 44 -18.92 7.31 -6.38
C MET A 44 -20.18 7.88 -5.77
N SER A 45 -20.17 9.14 -5.31
CA SER A 45 -21.37 9.86 -4.81
C SER A 45 -22.45 10.03 -5.88
N GLN A 46 -22.08 9.94 -7.16
CA GLN A 46 -23.02 9.95 -8.30
C GLN A 46 -23.18 8.56 -8.95
N SER A 47 -22.78 7.50 -8.27
CA SER A 47 -22.98 6.13 -8.79
C SER A 47 -24.45 5.75 -8.78
N TYR A 48 -24.86 4.89 -9.74
CA TYR A 48 -26.29 4.55 -9.89
C TYR A 48 -26.93 4.00 -8.59
N PRO A 49 -26.26 3.20 -7.74
CA PRO A 49 -26.89 2.73 -6.51
C PRO A 49 -27.20 3.87 -5.52
N ILE A 50 -26.32 4.85 -5.41
CA ILE A 50 -26.56 6.03 -4.54
C ILE A 50 -27.73 6.84 -5.07
N LEU A 51 -27.74 7.12 -6.38
CA LEU A 51 -28.83 7.86 -6.99
C LEU A 51 -30.19 7.15 -6.81
N LEU A 52 -30.22 5.84 -6.90
CA LEU A 52 -31.43 5.06 -6.67
C LEU A 52 -31.91 5.17 -5.20
N ARG A 53 -31.01 5.03 -4.24
CA ARG A 53 -31.32 5.17 -2.80
C ARG A 53 -31.87 6.56 -2.48
N GLU A 54 -31.25 7.60 -3.02
CA GLU A 54 -31.69 8.98 -2.83
C GLU A 54 -33.08 9.24 -3.44
N ASN A 55 -33.52 8.36 -4.39
CA ASN A 55 -34.84 8.42 -5.00
C ASN A 55 -35.79 7.30 -4.52
N GLY A 56 -35.55 6.77 -3.33
CA GLY A 56 -36.48 5.88 -2.63
C GLY A 56 -36.42 4.41 -3.05
N TYR A 57 -35.43 3.97 -3.81
CA TYR A 57 -35.21 2.56 -4.10
C TYR A 57 -34.48 1.85 -2.96
N TYR A 58 -34.91 0.64 -2.65
CA TYR A 58 -34.16 -0.26 -1.77
C TYR A 58 -33.10 -1.01 -2.58
N THR A 59 -31.82 -0.89 -2.23
CA THR A 59 -30.72 -1.38 -3.06
C THR A 59 -30.01 -2.57 -2.43
N GLY A 60 -29.74 -3.59 -3.23
CA GLY A 60 -29.00 -4.79 -2.83
C GLY A 60 -27.80 -5.08 -3.73
N PHE A 61 -26.72 -5.63 -3.14
CA PHE A 61 -25.55 -6.10 -3.87
C PHE A 61 -25.02 -7.41 -3.31
N TYR A 62 -24.82 -8.42 -4.19
CA TYR A 62 -24.20 -9.67 -3.79
C TYR A 62 -23.18 -10.14 -4.82
N GLY A 63 -21.99 -10.52 -4.34
CA GLY A 63 -20.93 -11.10 -5.16
C GLY A 63 -19.67 -10.26 -5.23
N LYS A 64 -18.95 -10.34 -6.35
CA LYS A 64 -17.71 -9.64 -6.57
C LYS A 64 -17.94 -8.15 -6.81
N TYR A 65 -17.55 -7.30 -5.89
CA TYR A 65 -17.59 -5.85 -6.10
C TYR A 65 -16.45 -5.39 -7.03
N GLY A 66 -15.21 -5.71 -6.70
CA GLY A 66 -14.04 -5.54 -7.57
C GLY A 66 -13.55 -4.10 -7.75
N VAL A 67 -14.13 -3.13 -7.04
CA VAL A 67 -13.72 -1.72 -7.04
C VAL A 67 -13.23 -1.38 -5.63
N ARG A 68 -12.10 -0.69 -5.52
CA ARG A 68 -11.62 -0.23 -4.19
C ARG A 68 -12.39 1.01 -3.77
N TYR A 69 -13.34 0.82 -2.89
CA TYR A 69 -14.19 1.87 -2.34
C TYR A 69 -14.72 1.43 -0.97
N ASP A 70 -14.57 2.28 0.04
CA ASP A 70 -14.93 1.94 1.42
C ASP A 70 -16.39 2.28 1.77
N GLY A 71 -17.13 2.87 0.83
CA GLY A 71 -18.48 3.38 1.02
C GLY A 71 -19.61 2.45 0.52
N LEU A 72 -19.45 1.11 0.57
CA LEU A 72 -20.52 0.19 0.13
C LEU A 72 -21.84 0.41 0.90
N ASN A 73 -21.74 0.72 2.18
CA ASN A 73 -22.90 1.03 3.04
C ASN A 73 -23.64 2.33 2.64
N LYS A 74 -22.95 3.20 1.88
CA LYS A 74 -23.61 4.38 1.29
C LYS A 74 -24.37 4.01 0.01
N GLN A 75 -23.89 2.99 -0.71
CA GLN A 75 -24.45 2.56 -2.00
C GLN A 75 -25.62 1.59 -1.85
N PHE A 76 -25.53 0.67 -0.89
CA PHE A 76 -26.46 -0.44 -0.77
C PHE A 76 -27.05 -0.54 0.63
N ASP A 77 -28.34 -0.80 0.70
CA ASP A 77 -29.06 -1.07 1.95
C ASP A 77 -28.75 -2.45 2.48
N GLU A 78 -28.62 -3.42 1.57
CA GLU A 78 -28.14 -4.76 1.87
C GLU A 78 -26.99 -5.14 0.93
N TYR A 79 -25.90 -5.63 1.48
CA TYR A 79 -24.81 -6.10 0.62
C TYR A 79 -23.95 -7.15 1.28
N GLU A 80 -23.41 -8.02 0.46
CA GLU A 80 -22.32 -8.91 0.80
C GLU A 80 -21.34 -8.96 -0.37
N SER A 81 -20.19 -8.28 -0.18
CA SER A 81 -19.13 -8.29 -1.19
C SER A 81 -18.18 -9.45 -0.93
N TYR A 82 -18.06 -10.32 -1.89
CA TYR A 82 -17.11 -11.45 -1.87
C TYR A 82 -16.64 -11.74 -3.28
N ASP A 83 -15.41 -12.24 -3.36
CA ASP A 83 -14.83 -12.78 -4.58
C ASP A 83 -14.32 -14.19 -4.31
N ARG A 84 -13.72 -14.77 -5.28
CA ARG A 84 -13.02 -16.06 -5.18
C ARG A 84 -12.02 -16.05 -4.02
N ASN A 85 -11.98 -17.13 -3.29
CA ASN A 85 -11.00 -17.28 -2.22
C ASN A 85 -9.62 -17.63 -2.81
N ASN A 86 -8.65 -16.73 -2.66
CA ASN A 86 -7.27 -16.92 -3.13
C ASN A 86 -6.37 -17.68 -2.14
N ARG A 87 -6.91 -18.31 -1.09
CA ARG A 87 -6.11 -19.12 -0.17
C ARG A 87 -5.63 -20.38 -0.90
N PHE A 88 -4.32 -20.48 -1.06
CA PHE A 88 -3.63 -21.45 -1.91
C PHE A 88 -3.83 -22.93 -1.51
N ASN A 89 -4.23 -23.22 -0.32
CA ASN A 89 -4.29 -24.58 0.22
C ASN A 89 -5.63 -25.31 0.01
N ASP A 90 -6.66 -24.60 -0.46
CA ASP A 90 -7.95 -25.22 -0.74
C ASP A 90 -8.45 -24.83 -2.14
N ARG A 91 -8.22 -25.71 -3.11
CA ARG A 91 -8.70 -25.52 -4.50
C ARG A 91 -10.19 -25.28 -4.57
N ARG A 92 -10.96 -25.91 -3.69
CA ARG A 92 -12.43 -25.75 -3.61
C ARG A 92 -12.78 -24.37 -3.10
N GLY A 93 -11.99 -23.78 -2.18
CA GLY A 93 -12.19 -22.45 -1.64
C GLY A 93 -12.20 -21.35 -2.69
N TYR A 94 -11.54 -21.55 -3.85
CA TYR A 94 -11.49 -20.53 -4.89
C TYR A 94 -12.88 -20.16 -5.46
N SER A 95 -13.73 -21.13 -5.72
CA SER A 95 -15.07 -20.93 -6.25
C SER A 95 -16.17 -21.40 -5.30
N TYR A 96 -15.84 -21.71 -4.05
CA TYR A 96 -16.75 -22.27 -3.05
C TYR A 96 -16.68 -21.49 -1.75
N LYS A 97 -17.78 -21.54 -0.99
CA LYS A 97 -17.90 -20.97 0.35
C LYS A 97 -18.40 -22.06 1.30
N THR A 98 -17.78 -22.17 2.46
CA THR A 98 -18.26 -23.04 3.53
C THR A 98 -19.30 -22.30 4.35
N ILE A 99 -20.49 -22.91 4.51
CA ILE A 99 -21.61 -22.39 5.30
C ILE A 99 -21.97 -23.49 6.31
N GLY A 100 -21.61 -23.28 7.57
CA GLY A 100 -21.70 -24.35 8.57
C GLY A 100 -20.83 -25.55 8.16
N THR A 101 -21.42 -26.71 7.95
CA THR A 101 -20.75 -27.93 7.45
C THR A 101 -20.75 -28.08 5.93
N ASP A 102 -21.54 -27.27 5.23
CA ASP A 102 -21.77 -27.43 3.80
C ASP A 102 -20.81 -26.55 2.98
N THR A 103 -20.39 -27.06 1.82
CA THR A 103 -19.60 -26.33 0.84
C THR A 103 -20.47 -26.00 -0.37
N VAL A 104 -20.73 -24.71 -0.58
CA VAL A 104 -21.62 -24.22 -1.63
C VAL A 104 -20.81 -23.48 -2.70
N HIS A 105 -21.09 -23.77 -3.96
CA HIS A 105 -20.48 -23.03 -5.07
C HIS A 105 -20.93 -21.56 -5.06
N LEU A 106 -20.00 -20.61 -5.28
CA LEU A 106 -20.28 -19.17 -5.19
C LEU A 106 -21.43 -18.72 -6.11
N THR A 107 -21.60 -19.35 -7.28
CA THR A 107 -22.73 -19.05 -8.17
C THR A 107 -24.07 -19.39 -7.50
N ARG A 108 -24.18 -20.55 -6.86
CA ARG A 108 -25.38 -20.94 -6.11
C ARG A 108 -25.59 -20.05 -4.90
N TYR A 109 -24.52 -19.71 -4.19
CA TYR A 109 -24.60 -18.80 -3.04
C TYR A 109 -25.15 -17.43 -3.44
N THR A 110 -24.63 -16.85 -4.53
CA THR A 110 -25.11 -15.58 -5.07
C THR A 110 -26.57 -15.68 -5.52
N GLY A 111 -26.95 -16.79 -6.17
CA GLY A 111 -28.35 -17.06 -6.53
C GLY A 111 -29.26 -17.14 -5.31
N GLN A 112 -28.84 -17.85 -4.26
CA GLN A 112 -29.62 -17.94 -3.01
C GLN A 112 -29.81 -16.58 -2.34
N LYS A 113 -28.76 -15.77 -2.26
CA LYS A 113 -28.85 -14.39 -1.74
C LYS A 113 -29.85 -13.54 -2.52
N ALA A 114 -29.92 -13.73 -3.84
CA ALA A 114 -30.92 -13.07 -4.66
C ALA A 114 -32.36 -13.52 -4.32
N LEU A 115 -32.57 -14.83 -4.12
CA LEU A 115 -33.88 -15.35 -3.71
C LEU A 115 -34.28 -14.81 -2.33
N ASP A 116 -33.39 -14.81 -1.36
CA ASP A 116 -33.60 -14.30 -0.01
C ASP A 116 -33.93 -12.79 -0.05
N PHE A 117 -33.21 -12.01 -0.86
CA PHE A 117 -33.50 -10.58 -1.05
C PHE A 117 -34.88 -10.36 -1.63
N ILE A 118 -35.27 -11.11 -2.67
CA ILE A 118 -36.60 -11.00 -3.29
C ILE A 118 -37.70 -11.40 -2.29
N ASP A 119 -37.50 -12.49 -1.55
CA ASP A 119 -38.50 -12.92 -0.55
C ASP A 119 -38.71 -11.86 0.54
N LYS A 120 -37.64 -11.25 1.00
CA LYS A 120 -37.68 -10.21 2.03
C LYS A 120 -38.32 -8.90 1.55
N ASN A 121 -38.10 -8.54 0.29
CA ASN A 121 -38.50 -7.25 -0.24
C ASN A 121 -39.75 -7.30 -1.13
N ALA A 122 -40.36 -8.50 -1.33
CA ALA A 122 -41.51 -8.69 -2.19
C ALA A 122 -42.76 -7.88 -1.74
N THR A 123 -42.87 -7.58 -0.46
CA THR A 123 -44.02 -6.84 0.13
C THR A 123 -43.67 -5.41 0.48
N ASN A 124 -42.46 -4.93 0.22
CA ASN A 124 -42.07 -3.57 0.47
C ASN A 124 -42.79 -2.62 -0.52
N GLU A 125 -43.24 -1.48 -0.02
CA GLU A 125 -43.79 -0.42 -0.88
C GLU A 125 -42.72 0.23 -1.77
N ALA A 126 -41.47 0.30 -1.27
CA ALA A 126 -40.36 0.84 -2.02
C ALA A 126 -39.93 -0.07 -3.17
N PRO A 127 -39.72 0.45 -4.37
CA PRO A 127 -39.12 -0.32 -5.46
C PRO A 127 -37.70 -0.75 -5.10
N PHE A 128 -37.21 -1.83 -5.67
CA PHE A 128 -35.86 -2.32 -5.40
C PHE A 128 -34.97 -2.34 -6.64
N CYS A 129 -33.65 -2.25 -6.39
CA CYS A 129 -32.62 -2.55 -7.38
C CYS A 129 -31.64 -3.57 -6.79
N LEU A 130 -31.60 -4.76 -7.38
CA LEU A 130 -30.71 -5.84 -6.98
C LEU A 130 -29.59 -6.01 -7.98
N SER A 131 -28.35 -5.82 -7.55
CA SER A 131 -27.13 -5.98 -8.33
C SER A 131 -26.45 -7.30 -7.98
N LEU A 132 -26.40 -8.23 -8.93
CA LEU A 132 -25.75 -9.53 -8.77
C LEU A 132 -24.45 -9.59 -9.57
N SER A 133 -23.37 -10.00 -8.92
CA SER A 133 -22.04 -10.03 -9.53
C SER A 133 -21.37 -11.38 -9.36
N PHE A 134 -21.64 -12.29 -10.28
CA PHE A 134 -21.08 -13.64 -10.26
C PHE A 134 -19.58 -13.62 -10.49
N SER A 135 -18.80 -14.39 -9.67
CA SER A 135 -17.38 -14.62 -9.93
C SER A 135 -17.13 -15.55 -11.12
N ALA A 136 -18.07 -16.45 -11.42
CA ALA A 136 -18.04 -17.27 -12.62
C ALA A 136 -18.24 -16.40 -13.89
N PRO A 137 -17.60 -16.75 -15.02
CA PRO A 137 -16.75 -17.91 -15.29
C PRO A 137 -15.25 -17.63 -15.18
N HIS A 138 -14.79 -16.87 -14.19
CA HIS A 138 -13.38 -16.51 -14.07
C HIS A 138 -12.51 -17.74 -13.74
N ALA A 139 -11.38 -17.88 -14.45
CA ALA A 139 -10.42 -18.95 -14.23
C ALA A 139 -9.60 -18.75 -12.95
N HIS A 140 -9.05 -19.83 -12.39
CA HIS A 140 -8.10 -19.84 -11.30
C HIS A 140 -6.69 -20.06 -11.83
N ASP A 141 -5.89 -18.98 -11.96
CA ASP A 141 -4.61 -18.98 -12.65
C ASP A 141 -3.60 -19.99 -12.06
N SER A 142 -3.60 -20.21 -10.76
CA SER A 142 -2.66 -21.13 -10.09
C SER A 142 -3.15 -22.59 -9.96
N ALA A 143 -4.37 -22.89 -10.39
CA ALA A 143 -4.90 -24.25 -10.34
C ALA A 143 -4.70 -25.01 -11.67
N VAL A 144 -4.42 -26.29 -11.59
CA VAL A 144 -4.28 -27.15 -12.79
C VAL A 144 -5.60 -27.24 -13.54
N GLU A 145 -6.72 -27.33 -12.83
CA GLU A 145 -8.07 -27.43 -13.38
C GLU A 145 -8.57 -26.15 -14.04
N GLN A 146 -8.01 -25.01 -13.67
CA GLN A 146 -8.34 -23.66 -14.15
C GLN A 146 -9.78 -23.20 -13.90
N TYR A 147 -10.80 -24.05 -14.07
CA TYR A 147 -12.22 -23.73 -13.94
C TYR A 147 -12.91 -24.67 -12.96
N PHE A 148 -13.71 -24.12 -12.06
CA PHE A 148 -14.46 -24.84 -11.04
C PHE A 148 -15.94 -24.50 -11.21
N TRP A 149 -16.74 -25.51 -11.53
CA TRP A 149 -18.19 -25.37 -11.76
C TRP A 149 -19.00 -26.12 -10.72
N GLN A 150 -20.28 -25.81 -10.64
CA GLN A 150 -21.19 -26.52 -9.74
C GLN A 150 -21.55 -27.90 -10.31
N ASN A 151 -21.71 -28.89 -9.45
CA ASN A 151 -21.97 -30.28 -9.84
C ASN A 151 -23.26 -30.48 -10.66
N THR A 152 -24.24 -29.60 -10.52
CA THR A 152 -25.49 -29.63 -11.33
C THR A 152 -25.25 -29.49 -12.83
N THR A 153 -24.03 -29.13 -13.25
CA THR A 153 -23.66 -29.01 -14.67
C THR A 153 -22.61 -30.02 -15.12
N ASP A 154 -22.31 -31.06 -14.34
CA ASP A 154 -21.29 -32.07 -14.63
C ASP A 154 -21.51 -32.81 -15.93
N ASP A 155 -22.76 -33.14 -16.27
CA ASP A 155 -23.09 -33.88 -17.47
C ASP A 155 -23.11 -33.01 -18.72
N LEU A 156 -23.13 -31.70 -18.58
CA LEU A 156 -23.10 -30.78 -19.69
C LEU A 156 -21.78 -30.93 -20.48
N LEU A 157 -21.91 -31.11 -21.81
CA LEU A 157 -20.79 -31.28 -22.74
C LEU A 157 -19.88 -32.47 -22.45
N LYS A 158 -20.30 -33.45 -21.62
CA LYS A 158 -19.50 -34.63 -21.25
C LYS A 158 -19.01 -35.36 -22.49
N ASN A 159 -19.88 -35.65 -23.41
CA ASN A 159 -19.62 -36.41 -24.66
C ASN A 159 -19.43 -35.51 -25.89
N THR A 160 -19.31 -34.20 -25.73
CA THR A 160 -19.13 -33.23 -26.80
C THR A 160 -17.66 -32.86 -26.95
N THR A 161 -17.14 -32.94 -28.17
CA THR A 161 -15.84 -32.37 -28.50
C THR A 161 -16.00 -30.89 -28.90
N ILE A 162 -15.41 -29.98 -28.17
CA ILE A 162 -15.43 -28.57 -28.53
C ILE A 162 -14.49 -28.36 -29.73
N PRO A 163 -14.94 -27.68 -30.78
CA PRO A 163 -14.08 -27.36 -31.93
C PRO A 163 -12.84 -26.59 -31.54
N SER A 164 -11.74 -26.79 -32.21
CA SER A 164 -10.52 -26.01 -32.02
C SER A 164 -10.79 -24.50 -32.17
N PRO A 165 -10.06 -23.63 -31.44
CA PRO A 165 -10.29 -22.20 -31.59
C PRO A 165 -9.93 -21.74 -33.01
N GLU A 166 -10.65 -20.75 -33.49
CA GLU A 166 -10.28 -20.08 -34.73
C GLU A 166 -8.91 -19.34 -34.55
N LEU A 167 -8.20 -19.17 -35.68
CA LEU A 167 -6.89 -18.46 -35.65
C LEU A 167 -5.85 -19.11 -34.71
N LYS A 168 -5.90 -20.42 -34.53
CA LYS A 168 -5.00 -21.16 -33.65
C LYS A 168 -3.55 -21.32 -34.18
N GLU A 169 -3.40 -21.21 -35.52
CA GLU A 169 -2.13 -21.43 -36.19
C GLU A 169 -1.07 -20.40 -35.77
N ASP A 170 0.14 -20.83 -35.72
CA ASP A 170 1.29 -20.03 -35.22
C ASP A 170 1.48 -18.70 -35.98
N LYS A 171 1.18 -18.67 -37.27
CA LYS A 171 1.23 -17.44 -38.07
C LYS A 171 0.43 -16.27 -37.49
N TYR A 172 -0.70 -16.54 -36.84
CA TYR A 172 -1.54 -15.51 -36.22
C TYR A 172 -0.98 -15.02 -34.88
N PHE A 173 -0.25 -15.87 -34.18
CA PHE A 173 0.49 -15.47 -32.99
C PHE A 173 1.70 -14.64 -33.36
N GLN A 174 2.51 -15.09 -34.34
CA GLN A 174 3.73 -14.38 -34.77
C GLN A 174 3.40 -13.01 -35.39
N ALA A 175 2.22 -12.81 -35.94
CA ALA A 175 1.78 -11.52 -36.46
C ALA A 175 1.49 -10.47 -35.38
N GLN A 176 1.43 -10.86 -34.10
CA GLN A 176 1.19 -9.93 -33.00
C GLN A 176 2.43 -9.09 -32.68
N PRO A 177 2.27 -7.85 -32.16
CA PRO A 177 3.39 -7.08 -31.63
C PRO A 177 4.17 -7.83 -30.55
N LYS A 178 5.46 -7.56 -30.44
CA LYS A 178 6.35 -8.21 -29.45
C LYS A 178 5.78 -8.13 -28.03
N ALA A 179 5.30 -6.96 -27.62
CA ALA A 179 4.69 -6.76 -26.31
C ALA A 179 3.50 -7.69 -26.03
N VAL A 180 2.71 -8.04 -27.03
CA VAL A 180 1.59 -9.00 -26.92
C VAL A 180 2.11 -10.43 -26.86
N ARG A 181 3.09 -10.79 -27.72
CA ARG A 181 3.68 -12.13 -27.76
C ARG A 181 4.38 -12.51 -26.46
N GLU A 182 5.04 -11.57 -25.84
CA GLU A 182 5.73 -11.74 -24.56
C GLU A 182 4.84 -11.38 -23.35
N GLY A 183 3.60 -11.02 -23.61
CA GLY A 183 2.64 -10.57 -22.62
C GLY A 183 1.95 -11.69 -21.84
N PHE A 184 1.25 -11.31 -20.76
CA PHE A 184 0.61 -12.24 -19.83
C PHE A 184 -0.51 -13.08 -20.47
N ASN A 185 -1.13 -12.60 -21.56
CA ASN A 185 -2.08 -13.37 -22.35
C ASN A 185 -1.47 -14.67 -22.91
N ARG A 186 -0.19 -14.64 -23.30
CA ARG A 186 0.52 -15.82 -23.78
C ARG A 186 0.77 -16.82 -22.65
N PHE A 187 1.23 -16.35 -21.49
CA PHE A 187 1.43 -17.22 -20.32
C PHE A 187 0.12 -17.90 -19.92
N ARG A 188 -0.99 -17.18 -19.88
CA ARG A 188 -2.29 -17.77 -19.58
C ARG A 188 -2.73 -18.82 -20.60
N TRP A 189 -2.38 -18.64 -21.87
CA TRP A 189 -2.67 -19.63 -22.89
C TRP A 189 -1.94 -20.96 -22.62
N THR A 190 -0.68 -20.94 -22.19
CA THR A 190 0.05 -22.16 -21.85
C THR A 190 -0.55 -22.89 -20.64
N TRP A 191 -1.24 -22.20 -19.77
CA TRP A 191 -1.92 -22.83 -18.63
C TRP A 191 -3.22 -23.53 -19.04
N ARG A 192 -3.91 -23.05 -20.10
CA ARG A 192 -5.30 -23.39 -20.41
C ARG A 192 -5.51 -24.09 -21.73
N TYR A 193 -4.73 -23.76 -22.76
CA TYR A 193 -5.12 -24.05 -24.14
C TYR A 193 -3.99 -24.60 -25.02
N ASP A 194 -2.78 -24.77 -24.53
CA ASP A 194 -1.60 -25.17 -25.30
C ASP A 194 -1.65 -26.65 -25.76
N THR A 195 -2.47 -27.47 -25.16
CA THR A 195 -2.74 -28.84 -25.58
C THR A 195 -4.22 -29.09 -25.85
N PRO A 196 -4.59 -30.03 -26.71
CA PRO A 196 -5.99 -30.41 -26.96
C PRO A 196 -6.73 -30.79 -25.66
N GLN A 197 -6.06 -31.48 -24.74
CA GLN A 197 -6.64 -31.92 -23.47
C GLN A 197 -6.98 -30.73 -22.58
N LYS A 198 -6.02 -29.83 -22.38
CA LYS A 198 -6.23 -28.60 -21.59
C LYS A 198 -7.33 -27.73 -22.22
N TYR A 199 -7.35 -27.61 -23.54
CA TYR A 199 -8.37 -26.87 -24.27
C TYR A 199 -9.77 -27.42 -23.99
N GLN A 200 -9.96 -28.74 -24.17
CA GLN A 200 -11.24 -29.38 -23.91
C GLN A 200 -11.70 -29.22 -22.47
N GLN A 201 -10.79 -29.49 -21.51
CA GLN A 201 -11.08 -29.34 -20.09
C GLN A 201 -11.47 -27.91 -19.73
N SER A 202 -10.69 -26.95 -20.14
CA SER A 202 -10.91 -25.54 -19.82
C SER A 202 -12.20 -25.01 -20.45
N LEU A 203 -12.47 -25.29 -21.72
CA LEU A 203 -13.67 -24.80 -22.40
C LEU A 203 -14.93 -25.42 -21.84
N LYS A 204 -14.93 -26.73 -21.59
CA LYS A 204 -16.07 -27.42 -20.97
C LYS A 204 -16.33 -26.83 -19.57
N GLY A 205 -15.30 -26.60 -18.77
CA GLY A 205 -15.42 -25.95 -17.48
C GLY A 205 -15.99 -24.53 -17.58
N TYR A 206 -15.48 -23.74 -18.50
CA TYR A 206 -15.97 -22.39 -18.76
C TYR A 206 -17.47 -22.37 -19.11
N TYR A 207 -17.91 -23.21 -20.04
CA TYR A 207 -19.31 -23.30 -20.41
C TYR A 207 -20.20 -23.83 -19.30
N ARG A 208 -19.72 -24.80 -18.51
CA ARG A 208 -20.44 -25.32 -17.32
C ARG A 208 -20.66 -24.23 -16.28
N MET A 209 -19.65 -23.36 -16.05
CA MET A 209 -19.79 -22.23 -15.14
C MET A 209 -20.85 -21.22 -15.65
N ILE A 210 -20.89 -20.94 -16.94
CA ILE A 210 -21.92 -20.06 -17.54
C ILE A 210 -23.31 -20.70 -17.41
N SER A 211 -23.44 -21.99 -17.69
CA SER A 211 -24.71 -22.72 -17.53
C SER A 211 -25.14 -22.75 -16.05
N GLY A 212 -24.22 -22.77 -15.13
CA GLY A 212 -24.53 -22.60 -13.71
C GLY A 212 -25.16 -21.25 -13.38
N ILE A 213 -24.70 -20.15 -14.02
CA ILE A 213 -25.33 -18.84 -13.88
C ILE A 213 -26.75 -18.86 -14.45
N ASP A 214 -26.95 -19.46 -15.63
CA ASP A 214 -28.26 -19.57 -16.25
C ASP A 214 -29.28 -20.31 -15.39
N LEU A 215 -28.87 -21.39 -14.71
CA LEU A 215 -29.69 -22.09 -13.73
C LEU A 215 -30.14 -21.19 -12.56
N GLU A 216 -29.26 -20.32 -12.05
CA GLU A 216 -29.64 -19.41 -10.98
C GLU A 216 -30.54 -18.29 -11.48
N ILE A 217 -30.33 -17.77 -12.68
CA ILE A 217 -31.22 -16.79 -13.31
C ILE A 217 -32.61 -17.39 -13.51
N LYS A 218 -32.70 -18.67 -13.92
CA LYS A 218 -33.98 -19.37 -14.03
C LYS A 218 -34.75 -19.39 -12.71
N LYS A 219 -34.06 -19.69 -11.58
CA LYS A 219 -34.66 -19.69 -10.24
C LYS A 219 -35.13 -18.29 -9.83
N ILE A 220 -34.30 -17.27 -10.10
CA ILE A 220 -34.64 -15.87 -9.82
C ILE A 220 -35.90 -15.46 -10.58
N ARG A 221 -35.97 -15.75 -11.87
CA ARG A 221 -37.17 -15.47 -12.69
C ARG A 221 -38.40 -16.20 -12.16
N GLN A 222 -38.27 -17.46 -11.76
CA GLN A 222 -39.35 -18.22 -11.15
C GLN A 222 -39.80 -17.60 -9.84
N LYS A 223 -38.87 -17.17 -8.95
CA LYS A 223 -39.15 -16.47 -7.69
C LYS A 223 -39.92 -15.17 -7.94
N LEU A 224 -39.48 -14.36 -8.91
CA LEU A 224 -40.20 -13.13 -9.29
C LEU A 224 -41.64 -13.44 -9.73
N LYS A 225 -41.86 -14.52 -10.47
CA LYS A 225 -43.21 -14.94 -10.88
C LYS A 225 -44.03 -15.41 -9.67
N GLU A 226 -43.46 -16.19 -8.76
CA GLU A 226 -44.12 -16.65 -7.52
C GLU A 226 -44.54 -15.49 -6.61
N LYS A 227 -43.80 -14.38 -6.68
CA LYS A 227 -44.10 -13.15 -5.91
C LYS A 227 -44.92 -12.13 -6.71
N GLU A 228 -45.34 -12.46 -7.89
CA GLU A 228 -46.11 -11.60 -8.84
C GLU A 228 -45.35 -10.31 -9.23
N LEU A 229 -44.02 -10.31 -9.15
CA LEU A 229 -43.10 -9.19 -9.46
C LEU A 229 -42.60 -9.25 -10.90
N ASP A 230 -42.80 -10.38 -11.62
CA ASP A 230 -42.26 -10.62 -12.95
C ASP A 230 -42.77 -9.65 -14.02
N LYS A 231 -43.97 -9.08 -13.82
CA LYS A 231 -44.57 -8.11 -14.77
C LYS A 231 -44.04 -6.68 -14.57
N ASN A 232 -43.34 -6.43 -13.49
CA ASN A 232 -42.84 -5.09 -13.14
C ASN A 232 -41.33 -5.10 -12.81
N THR A 233 -40.59 -6.13 -13.20
CA THR A 233 -39.15 -6.21 -12.95
C THR A 233 -38.41 -6.31 -14.31
N VAL A 234 -37.54 -5.33 -14.55
CA VAL A 234 -36.58 -5.32 -15.66
C VAL A 234 -35.34 -6.09 -15.27
N ILE A 235 -34.85 -6.97 -16.16
CA ILE A 235 -33.61 -7.73 -15.93
C ILE A 235 -32.56 -7.30 -16.95
N ILE A 236 -31.41 -6.83 -16.49
CA ILE A 236 -30.26 -6.48 -17.32
C ILE A 236 -29.16 -7.50 -17.05
N LEU A 237 -28.75 -8.25 -18.07
CA LEU A 237 -27.64 -9.21 -18.01
C LEU A 237 -26.51 -8.76 -18.92
N MET A 238 -25.28 -8.66 -18.36
CA MET A 238 -24.11 -8.34 -19.14
C MET A 238 -22.83 -9.01 -18.63
N GLY A 239 -21.82 -9.09 -19.50
CA GLY A 239 -20.43 -9.39 -19.09
C GLY A 239 -19.66 -8.12 -18.75
N ASP A 240 -18.72 -8.21 -17.79
CA ASP A 240 -17.86 -7.07 -17.43
C ASP A 240 -16.64 -6.91 -18.35
N ASN A 241 -16.26 -7.94 -19.08
CA ASN A 241 -15.25 -7.92 -20.16
C ASN A 241 -15.39 -9.18 -21.04
N GLY A 242 -14.88 -9.11 -22.25
CA GLY A 242 -14.69 -10.27 -23.12
C GLY A 242 -13.47 -11.10 -22.72
N TYR A 243 -13.17 -12.15 -23.51
CA TYR A 243 -12.11 -13.09 -23.18
C TYR A 243 -11.60 -13.84 -24.41
N PHE A 244 -10.26 -14.01 -24.53
CA PHE A 244 -9.64 -14.91 -25.49
C PHE A 244 -9.75 -16.37 -25.02
N LEU A 245 -10.31 -17.23 -25.85
CA LEU A 245 -10.51 -18.64 -25.57
C LEU A 245 -9.58 -19.54 -26.41
N GLY A 246 -8.37 -19.07 -26.67
CA GLY A 246 -7.33 -19.79 -27.44
C GLY A 246 -7.03 -19.21 -28.81
N GLU A 247 -7.84 -18.27 -29.30
CA GLU A 247 -7.56 -17.58 -30.56
C GLU A 247 -6.21 -16.86 -30.49
N ARG A 248 -5.46 -16.86 -31.58
CA ARG A 248 -4.09 -16.32 -31.70
C ARG A 248 -3.11 -16.86 -30.66
N GLN A 249 -3.38 -18.05 -30.11
CA GLN A 249 -2.63 -18.63 -29.00
C GLN A 249 -2.53 -17.69 -27.78
N LEU A 250 -3.63 -16.99 -27.49
CA LEU A 250 -3.79 -16.08 -26.35
C LEU A 250 -4.92 -16.55 -25.42
N ALA A 251 -4.87 -16.14 -24.17
CA ALA A 251 -5.94 -16.35 -23.20
C ALA A 251 -6.08 -15.12 -22.29
N GLY A 252 -7.30 -14.81 -21.88
CA GLY A 252 -7.54 -13.68 -21.01
C GLY A 252 -8.14 -12.48 -21.72
N LYS A 253 -7.88 -11.31 -21.23
CA LYS A 253 -8.50 -10.04 -21.59
C LYS A 253 -7.44 -8.96 -21.80
N TRP A 254 -7.80 -7.69 -21.64
CA TRP A 254 -6.93 -6.50 -21.69
C TRP A 254 -6.67 -5.92 -23.08
N LEU A 255 -6.52 -6.75 -24.12
CA LEU A 255 -6.18 -6.28 -25.46
C LEU A 255 -7.40 -5.65 -26.16
N MET A 256 -7.15 -4.81 -27.16
CA MET A 256 -8.19 -4.05 -27.86
C MET A 256 -8.96 -4.83 -28.94
N TYR A 257 -8.69 -6.13 -29.09
CA TYR A 257 -9.42 -6.98 -30.03
C TYR A 257 -10.85 -7.27 -29.57
N ASP A 258 -11.75 -7.50 -30.52
CA ASP A 258 -13.15 -7.80 -30.23
C ASP A 258 -13.34 -8.95 -29.23
N ASN A 259 -12.41 -9.94 -29.21
CA ASN A 259 -12.40 -11.01 -28.21
C ASN A 259 -12.42 -10.48 -26.75
N SER A 260 -11.72 -9.40 -26.48
CA SER A 260 -11.62 -8.82 -25.14
C SER A 260 -12.68 -7.77 -24.83
N ILE A 261 -13.08 -6.98 -25.85
CA ILE A 261 -13.95 -5.82 -25.62
C ILE A 261 -15.43 -6.11 -25.84
N ARG A 262 -15.80 -7.18 -26.56
CA ARG A 262 -17.20 -7.53 -26.81
C ARG A 262 -17.77 -8.41 -25.71
N VAL A 263 -18.98 -8.07 -25.28
CA VAL A 263 -19.71 -8.76 -24.21
C VAL A 263 -21.18 -8.96 -24.58
N PRO A 264 -21.85 -9.99 -24.04
CA PRO A 264 -23.29 -10.07 -24.12
C PRO A 264 -23.93 -8.94 -23.32
N LEU A 265 -25.02 -8.37 -23.83
CA LEU A 265 -25.93 -7.49 -23.11
C LEU A 265 -27.36 -7.81 -23.50
N ILE A 266 -28.19 -8.17 -22.54
CA ILE A 266 -29.61 -8.47 -22.69
C ILE A 266 -30.38 -7.56 -21.75
N VAL A 267 -31.36 -6.83 -22.26
CA VAL A 267 -32.33 -6.09 -21.46
C VAL A 267 -33.69 -6.79 -21.66
N TYR A 268 -34.20 -7.39 -20.60
CA TYR A 268 -35.53 -7.96 -20.55
C TYR A 268 -36.46 -6.99 -19.83
N ASP A 269 -37.37 -6.40 -20.57
CA ASP A 269 -38.46 -5.56 -20.04
C ASP A 269 -39.80 -6.27 -20.31
N PRO A 270 -40.54 -6.65 -19.26
CA PRO A 270 -41.82 -7.37 -19.44
C PRO A 270 -42.89 -6.52 -20.11
N ARG A 271 -42.71 -5.23 -20.21
CA ARG A 271 -43.63 -4.30 -20.88
C ARG A 271 -43.47 -4.32 -22.41
N VAL A 272 -42.31 -4.73 -22.89
CA VAL A 272 -41.96 -4.79 -24.33
C VAL A 272 -42.43 -6.12 -24.90
N LYS A 273 -43.36 -6.07 -25.87
CA LYS A 273 -44.00 -7.28 -26.44
C LYS A 273 -43.20 -7.95 -27.57
N GLN A 274 -42.29 -7.21 -28.20
CA GLN A 274 -41.56 -7.72 -29.37
C GLN A 274 -40.07 -7.84 -29.05
N HIS A 275 -39.50 -8.99 -29.41
CA HIS A 275 -38.05 -9.16 -29.39
C HIS A 275 -37.41 -8.27 -30.45
N GLN A 276 -36.43 -7.50 -30.00
CA GLN A 276 -35.62 -6.63 -30.85
C GLN A 276 -34.14 -7.01 -30.77
N THR A 277 -33.45 -6.81 -31.89
CA THR A 277 -32.00 -6.97 -31.95
C THR A 277 -31.39 -5.66 -32.43
N VAL A 278 -30.62 -5.04 -31.60
CA VAL A 278 -29.93 -3.78 -31.88
C VAL A 278 -28.55 -4.07 -32.48
N SER A 279 -28.29 -3.51 -33.66
CA SER A 279 -26.99 -3.67 -34.35
C SER A 279 -26.02 -2.52 -34.06
N ASP A 280 -26.49 -1.45 -33.46
CA ASP A 280 -25.68 -0.27 -33.10
C ASP A 280 -24.71 -0.53 -31.95
N MET A 281 -23.67 0.32 -31.83
CA MET A 281 -22.68 0.22 -30.78
C MET A 281 -23.26 0.69 -29.45
N VAL A 282 -23.44 -0.27 -28.52
CA VAL A 282 -23.83 -0.02 -27.14
C VAL A 282 -22.66 -0.31 -26.20
N LEU A 283 -22.58 0.40 -25.07
CA LEU A 283 -21.44 0.36 -24.16
C LEU A 283 -21.85 -0.09 -22.76
N ASN A 284 -20.91 -0.61 -21.98
CA ASN A 284 -21.11 -0.90 -20.56
C ASN A 284 -21.48 0.35 -19.75
N ILE A 285 -20.99 1.52 -20.13
CA ILE A 285 -21.33 2.82 -19.49
C ILE A 285 -22.77 3.28 -19.81
N ASP A 286 -23.45 2.66 -20.74
CA ASP A 286 -24.87 2.95 -21.05
C ASP A 286 -25.80 2.31 -20.01
N VAL A 287 -25.36 1.26 -19.33
CA VAL A 287 -26.17 0.54 -18.34
C VAL A 287 -26.61 1.42 -17.17
N PRO A 288 -25.73 2.17 -16.47
CA PRO A 288 -26.18 3.06 -15.42
C PRO A 288 -27.14 4.15 -15.92
N SER A 289 -26.91 4.71 -17.12
CA SER A 289 -27.82 5.67 -17.74
C SER A 289 -29.21 5.05 -18.02
N THR A 290 -29.23 3.79 -18.43
CA THR A 290 -30.48 3.03 -18.63
C THR A 290 -31.20 2.78 -17.30
N ILE A 291 -30.48 2.44 -16.25
CA ILE A 291 -31.04 2.23 -14.91
C ILE A 291 -31.66 3.51 -14.37
N ALA A 292 -30.97 4.65 -14.51
CA ALA A 292 -31.48 5.94 -14.08
C ALA A 292 -32.75 6.34 -14.85
N ASP A 293 -32.77 6.15 -16.17
CA ASP A 293 -33.92 6.42 -17.02
C ASP A 293 -35.12 5.52 -16.66
N LEU A 294 -34.90 4.22 -16.46
CA LEU A 294 -35.92 3.27 -15.99
C LEU A 294 -36.54 3.70 -14.65
N ALA A 295 -35.75 4.29 -13.78
CA ALA A 295 -36.20 4.78 -12.48
C ALA A 295 -36.80 6.19 -12.53
N GLY A 296 -36.88 6.83 -13.71
CA GLY A 296 -37.34 8.21 -13.85
C GLY A 296 -36.41 9.24 -13.23
N ILE A 297 -35.14 8.90 -13.04
CA ILE A 297 -34.11 9.76 -12.42
C ILE A 297 -33.37 10.49 -13.53
N GLN A 298 -33.12 11.78 -13.35
CA GLN A 298 -32.33 12.57 -14.28
C GLN A 298 -30.90 12.02 -14.35
N ILE A 299 -30.46 11.64 -15.57
CA ILE A 299 -29.11 11.14 -15.81
C ILE A 299 -28.10 12.27 -15.50
N PRO A 300 -27.12 12.04 -14.63
CA PRO A 300 -26.10 13.03 -14.30
C PRO A 300 -25.36 13.52 -15.55
N LYS A 301 -25.15 14.82 -15.67
CA LYS A 301 -24.40 15.44 -16.79
C LYS A 301 -22.94 14.98 -16.88
N SER A 302 -22.40 14.47 -15.77
CA SER A 302 -21.06 13.91 -15.71
C SER A 302 -20.94 12.55 -16.37
N TRP A 303 -22.03 11.80 -16.50
CA TRP A 303 -22.03 10.48 -17.11
C TRP A 303 -21.82 10.57 -18.63
N GLN A 304 -21.10 9.62 -19.17
CA GLN A 304 -20.68 9.57 -20.57
C GLN A 304 -21.44 8.53 -21.40
N GLY A 305 -22.25 7.71 -20.72
CA GLY A 305 -23.17 6.74 -21.33
C GLY A 305 -24.49 7.38 -21.77
N LYS A 306 -25.25 6.68 -22.59
CA LYS A 306 -26.59 7.04 -23.05
C LYS A 306 -27.59 5.98 -22.58
N SER A 307 -28.84 6.36 -22.29
CA SER A 307 -29.90 5.38 -22.02
C SER A 307 -30.18 4.51 -23.23
N LEU A 308 -30.40 3.22 -22.99
CA LEU A 308 -30.85 2.25 -24.00
C LEU A 308 -32.38 2.20 -24.11
N MET A 309 -33.12 2.90 -23.27
CA MET A 309 -34.57 2.83 -23.20
C MET A 309 -35.25 3.22 -24.53
N PRO A 310 -34.83 4.25 -25.25
CA PRO A 310 -35.43 4.59 -26.53
C PRO A 310 -35.35 3.43 -27.55
N VAL A 311 -34.24 2.66 -27.53
CA VAL A 311 -34.07 1.48 -28.38
C VAL A 311 -34.85 0.29 -27.85
N VAL A 312 -34.86 0.08 -26.53
CA VAL A 312 -35.64 -1.01 -25.87
C VAL A 312 -37.13 -0.84 -26.14
N ASN A 313 -37.64 0.39 -26.06
CA ASN A 313 -39.06 0.68 -26.33
C ASN A 313 -39.41 0.70 -27.80
N GLY A 314 -38.44 0.59 -28.72
CA GLY A 314 -38.67 0.65 -30.16
C GLY A 314 -38.93 2.04 -30.74
N GLU A 315 -38.62 3.09 -29.98
CA GLU A 315 -38.74 4.49 -30.42
C GLU A 315 -37.68 4.87 -31.46
N THR A 316 -36.53 4.20 -31.40
CA THR A 316 -35.44 4.32 -32.36
C THR A 316 -34.70 2.98 -32.51
N THR A 317 -33.99 2.81 -33.62
CA THR A 317 -33.11 1.65 -33.87
C THR A 317 -31.61 2.03 -33.77
N ILE A 318 -31.30 3.30 -33.54
CA ILE A 318 -29.94 3.85 -33.55
C ILE A 318 -29.59 4.58 -32.25
N MET A 319 -28.36 4.41 -31.82
CA MET A 319 -27.78 5.07 -30.62
C MET A 319 -27.11 6.40 -30.95
N GLU A 320 -27.13 6.83 -32.22
CA GLU A 320 -26.44 8.07 -32.66
C GLU A 320 -24.97 8.17 -32.23
N ARG A 321 -24.25 7.07 -32.45
CA ARG A 321 -22.85 6.97 -32.02
C ARG A 321 -22.00 6.42 -33.17
N ASP A 322 -21.18 7.31 -33.76
CA ASP A 322 -20.34 6.98 -34.94
C ASP A 322 -18.99 6.39 -34.56
N THR A 323 -18.48 6.74 -33.38
CA THR A 323 -17.16 6.36 -32.90
C THR A 323 -17.17 6.21 -31.37
N ILE A 324 -16.55 5.16 -30.88
CA ILE A 324 -16.37 4.90 -29.45
C ILE A 324 -14.90 4.88 -29.08
N LEU A 325 -14.60 5.32 -27.85
CA LEU A 325 -13.29 5.18 -27.21
C LEU A 325 -13.21 3.82 -26.51
N ILE A 326 -12.14 3.09 -26.75
CA ILE A 326 -11.78 1.86 -26.07
C ILE A 326 -10.38 2.02 -25.49
N GLU A 327 -10.16 1.58 -24.26
CA GLU A 327 -8.90 1.80 -23.59
C GLU A 327 -8.59 0.76 -22.50
N HIS A 328 -7.33 0.55 -22.23
CA HIS A 328 -6.82 -0.20 -21.09
C HIS A 328 -5.58 0.52 -20.59
N LEU A 329 -5.69 1.23 -19.47
CA LEU A 329 -4.65 2.15 -19.01
C LEU A 329 -3.81 1.59 -17.87
N TRP A 330 -4.12 0.39 -17.38
CA TRP A 330 -3.31 -0.27 -16.36
C TRP A 330 -1.98 -0.73 -16.96
N ASP A 331 -0.90 -0.07 -16.53
CA ASP A 331 0.47 -0.46 -16.88
C ASP A 331 0.94 -1.55 -15.92
N PHE A 332 0.88 -2.77 -16.37
CA PHE A 332 1.32 -3.92 -15.62
C PHE A 332 2.39 -4.67 -16.39
N LYS A 333 3.41 -5.13 -15.71
CA LYS A 333 4.69 -5.65 -16.20
C LYS A 333 4.67 -6.47 -17.50
N ASN A 334 3.58 -7.15 -17.81
CA ASN A 334 3.45 -7.98 -19.01
C ASN A 334 2.08 -7.80 -19.71
N ILE A 335 1.43 -6.66 -19.49
CA ILE A 335 0.19 -6.27 -20.15
C ILE A 335 0.39 -4.87 -20.71
N PRO A 336 0.48 -4.70 -22.03
CA PRO A 336 0.72 -3.40 -22.63
C PRO A 336 -0.53 -2.52 -22.53
N PRO A 337 -0.47 -1.35 -21.87
CA PRO A 337 -1.56 -0.40 -21.89
C PRO A 337 -1.81 0.09 -23.31
N SER A 338 -3.08 0.25 -23.68
CA SER A 338 -3.51 0.56 -25.04
C SER A 338 -4.74 1.44 -25.05
N GLU A 339 -4.91 2.20 -26.13
CA GLU A 339 -6.01 3.12 -26.38
C GLU A 339 -6.37 3.15 -27.85
N GLY A 340 -7.65 3.28 -28.16
CA GLY A 340 -8.09 3.25 -29.54
C GLY A 340 -9.53 3.68 -29.75
N VAL A 341 -9.91 3.70 -31.00
CA VAL A 341 -11.28 4.00 -31.44
C VAL A 341 -11.85 2.87 -32.29
N ARG A 342 -13.14 2.68 -32.16
CA ARG A 342 -13.92 1.75 -32.97
C ARG A 342 -15.12 2.46 -33.60
N THR A 343 -15.34 2.24 -34.87
CA THR A 343 -16.54 2.59 -35.63
C THR A 343 -17.21 1.31 -36.14
N ASP A 344 -18.31 1.37 -36.89
CA ASP A 344 -18.93 0.21 -37.51
C ASP A 344 -18.04 -0.48 -38.52
N GLU A 345 -17.19 0.27 -39.20
CA GLU A 345 -16.33 -0.26 -40.25
C GLU A 345 -14.87 -0.41 -39.84
N TRP A 346 -14.38 0.44 -38.99
CA TRP A 346 -12.95 0.53 -38.68
C TRP A 346 -12.66 0.38 -37.18
N LYS A 347 -11.50 -0.22 -36.85
CA LYS A 347 -10.88 -0.16 -35.55
C LYS A 347 -9.43 0.29 -35.71
N TYR A 348 -9.06 1.26 -34.91
CA TYR A 348 -7.69 1.75 -34.77
C TYR A 348 -7.31 1.80 -33.31
N PHE A 349 -6.13 1.29 -32.96
CA PHE A 349 -5.60 1.41 -31.63
C PHE A 349 -4.07 1.45 -31.63
N ARG A 350 -3.50 1.94 -30.52
CA ARG A 350 -2.07 2.03 -30.31
C ARG A 350 -1.73 1.65 -28.87
N TYR A 351 -0.45 1.37 -28.64
CA TYR A 351 0.07 1.06 -27.31
C TYR A 351 0.61 2.33 -26.64
N VAL A 352 0.19 2.58 -25.37
CA VAL A 352 0.46 3.86 -24.68
C VAL A 352 1.96 4.07 -24.43
N ASN A 353 2.68 2.98 -24.09
CA ASN A 353 4.12 3.03 -23.78
C ASN A 353 5.00 3.18 -25.03
N ASP A 354 4.47 2.82 -26.21
CA ASP A 354 5.14 3.02 -27.50
C ASP A 354 4.08 3.31 -28.56
N LYS A 355 3.77 4.57 -28.74
CA LYS A 355 2.75 5.03 -29.69
C LYS A 355 3.12 4.83 -31.17
N THR A 356 4.31 4.33 -31.47
CA THR A 356 4.71 3.97 -32.83
C THR A 356 4.16 2.59 -33.22
N ILE A 357 3.75 1.79 -32.24
CA ILE A 357 3.11 0.49 -32.47
C ILE A 357 1.61 0.75 -32.60
N GLU A 358 1.12 0.68 -33.80
CA GLU A 358 -0.27 0.98 -34.16
C GLU A 358 -0.91 -0.19 -34.94
N GLU A 359 -2.21 -0.36 -34.75
CA GLU A 359 -2.98 -1.38 -35.47
C GLU A 359 -4.27 -0.79 -36.07
N LEU A 360 -4.56 -1.14 -37.33
CA LEU A 360 -5.72 -0.70 -38.07
C LEU A 360 -6.41 -1.88 -38.75
N TYR A 361 -7.70 -2.02 -38.53
CA TYR A 361 -8.54 -3.11 -39.10
C TYR A 361 -9.79 -2.58 -39.75
N ASN A 362 -10.18 -3.16 -40.92
CA ASN A 362 -11.48 -2.94 -41.50
C ASN A 362 -12.43 -4.05 -41.03
N LEU A 363 -13.29 -3.80 -40.10
CA LEU A 363 -14.14 -4.77 -39.43
C LEU A 363 -15.24 -5.37 -40.37
N ARG A 364 -15.59 -4.68 -41.45
CA ARG A 364 -16.54 -5.22 -42.44
C ARG A 364 -15.90 -6.27 -43.32
N LYS A 365 -14.64 -6.10 -43.72
CA LYS A 365 -13.87 -6.98 -44.58
C LYS A 365 -13.07 -8.02 -43.80
N ASP A 366 -12.65 -7.67 -42.62
CA ASP A 366 -11.82 -8.48 -41.72
C ASP A 366 -12.43 -8.46 -40.31
N PRO A 367 -13.58 -9.07 -40.08
CA PRO A 367 -14.26 -9.04 -38.79
C PRO A 367 -13.50 -9.80 -37.68
N LYS A 368 -12.46 -10.55 -38.06
CA LYS A 368 -11.60 -11.28 -37.14
C LYS A 368 -10.26 -10.56 -36.84
N GLU A 369 -10.07 -9.37 -37.37
CA GLU A 369 -8.92 -8.52 -37.11
C GLU A 369 -7.57 -9.23 -37.37
N VAL A 370 -7.48 -9.90 -38.53
CA VAL A 370 -6.30 -10.71 -38.90
C VAL A 370 -5.24 -9.88 -39.61
N HIS A 371 -5.68 -8.90 -40.40
CA HIS A 371 -4.83 -8.16 -41.32
C HIS A 371 -4.63 -6.72 -40.86
N ASN A 372 -3.57 -6.46 -40.13
CA ASN A 372 -3.18 -5.08 -39.78
C ASN A 372 -2.90 -4.29 -41.07
N LEU A 373 -3.62 -3.20 -41.26
CA LEU A 373 -3.53 -2.32 -42.45
C LEU A 373 -2.62 -1.13 -42.24
N MET A 374 -2.03 -0.94 -41.03
CA MET A 374 -1.07 0.13 -40.77
C MET A 374 0.13 0.06 -41.72
N GLY A 375 0.64 1.21 -42.11
CA GLY A 375 1.77 1.34 -43.04
C GLY A 375 1.43 1.15 -44.52
N LYS A 376 0.20 0.71 -44.87
CA LYS A 376 -0.23 0.62 -46.26
C LYS A 376 -0.69 1.97 -46.77
N LYS A 377 -0.02 2.56 -47.76
CA LYS A 377 -0.31 3.91 -48.34
C LYS A 377 -1.79 4.14 -48.64
N LYS A 378 -2.49 3.12 -49.13
CA LYS A 378 -3.94 3.18 -49.46
C LYS A 378 -4.83 3.56 -48.26
N TYR A 379 -4.40 3.29 -47.02
CA TYR A 379 -5.19 3.49 -45.81
C TYR A 379 -4.65 4.61 -44.92
N ALA A 380 -3.67 5.40 -45.41
CA ALA A 380 -3.02 6.47 -44.63
C ALA A 380 -4.04 7.54 -44.17
N ASP A 381 -4.95 7.95 -45.03
CA ASP A 381 -5.98 8.95 -44.69
C ASP A 381 -6.96 8.43 -43.63
N VAL A 382 -7.35 7.16 -43.75
CA VAL A 382 -8.21 6.51 -42.73
C VAL A 382 -7.50 6.44 -41.40
N ALA A 383 -6.23 6.03 -41.37
CA ALA A 383 -5.43 5.98 -40.16
C ALA A 383 -5.32 7.36 -39.51
N ASN A 384 -5.00 8.39 -40.29
CA ASN A 384 -4.91 9.78 -39.80
C ASN A 384 -6.25 10.29 -39.24
N LYS A 385 -7.35 10.03 -39.94
CA LYS A 385 -8.70 10.41 -39.47
C LYS A 385 -9.04 9.75 -38.13
N LEU A 386 -8.75 8.45 -37.97
CA LEU A 386 -9.05 7.72 -36.74
C LEU A 386 -8.10 8.11 -35.61
N ARG A 387 -6.83 8.44 -35.91
CA ARG A 387 -5.89 8.98 -34.94
C ARG A 387 -6.37 10.32 -34.38
N ASN A 388 -6.82 11.22 -35.24
CA ASN A 388 -7.40 12.51 -34.83
C ASN A 388 -8.68 12.35 -34.00
N LYS A 389 -9.55 11.37 -34.35
CA LYS A 389 -10.74 11.04 -33.57
C LYS A 389 -10.35 10.50 -32.19
N LEU A 390 -9.32 9.66 -32.09
CA LEU A 390 -8.80 9.16 -30.83
C LEU A 390 -8.34 10.32 -29.93
N GLU A 391 -7.51 11.23 -30.45
CA GLU A 391 -7.04 12.38 -29.66
C GLU A 391 -8.21 13.25 -29.17
N ALA A 392 -9.19 13.52 -30.02
CA ALA A 392 -10.37 14.29 -29.63
C ALA A 392 -11.18 13.58 -28.51
N LEU A 393 -11.35 12.25 -28.59
CA LEU A 393 -12.07 11.50 -27.56
C LEU A 393 -11.27 11.38 -26.27
N ILE A 394 -9.94 11.28 -26.33
CA ILE A 394 -9.06 11.33 -25.18
C ILE A 394 -9.23 12.65 -24.42
N GLN A 395 -9.22 13.78 -25.14
CA GLN A 395 -9.44 15.10 -24.53
C GLN A 395 -10.85 15.23 -23.95
N LYS A 396 -11.86 14.82 -24.70
CA LYS A 396 -13.28 14.92 -24.29
C LYS A 396 -13.58 14.10 -23.04
N ASN A 397 -13.07 12.88 -22.97
CA ASN A 397 -13.36 11.92 -21.89
C ASN A 397 -12.27 11.88 -20.82
N GLY A 398 -11.27 12.77 -20.87
CA GLY A 398 -10.19 12.81 -19.90
C GLY A 398 -10.66 13.09 -18.47
N ASN A 399 -9.83 12.67 -17.53
CA ASN A 399 -10.09 12.94 -16.12
C ASN A 399 -10.12 14.45 -15.87
N LYS A 400 -11.22 14.94 -15.36
CA LYS A 400 -11.36 16.32 -14.90
C LYS A 400 -10.66 16.55 -13.57
N TYR A 401 -10.52 15.49 -12.78
CA TYR A 401 -9.88 15.51 -11.49
C TYR A 401 -8.62 14.65 -11.55
N ARG A 402 -7.47 15.23 -11.25
CA ARG A 402 -6.23 14.51 -11.07
C ARG A 402 -6.04 14.22 -9.60
N ASN A 403 -5.46 13.06 -9.29
CA ASN A 403 -5.15 12.76 -7.90
C ASN A 403 -4.28 13.88 -7.33
N PRO A 404 -4.66 14.47 -6.19
CA PRO A 404 -3.86 15.50 -5.57
C PRO A 404 -2.56 14.94 -4.99
N PRO A 405 -1.58 15.79 -4.66
CA PRO A 405 -0.44 15.41 -3.86
C PRO A 405 -0.87 14.70 -2.56
N SER A 406 -0.08 13.74 -2.14
CA SER A 406 -0.37 12.89 -0.97
C SER A 406 0.85 12.75 -0.07
N ASN A 407 0.70 12.03 1.06
CA ASN A 407 1.80 11.79 2.00
C ASN A 407 2.54 13.09 2.37
N LEU A 408 1.78 14.08 2.78
CA LEU A 408 2.31 15.38 3.19
C LEU A 408 3.24 15.23 4.40
N THR A 409 4.34 15.96 4.41
CA THR A 409 5.29 16.02 5.54
C THR A 409 5.61 17.44 5.93
N VAL A 410 5.83 17.67 7.21
CA VAL A 410 6.45 18.88 7.77
C VAL A 410 7.63 18.40 8.59
N GLU A 411 8.83 18.95 8.40
CA GLU A 411 10.06 18.48 9.06
C GLU A 411 10.27 16.96 8.88
N LEU A 412 10.00 16.47 7.67
CA LEU A 412 10.05 15.05 7.34
C LEU A 412 9.09 14.16 8.18
N ILE A 413 8.18 14.75 8.97
CA ILE A 413 7.17 14.04 9.76
C ILE A 413 5.88 13.90 8.96
N ARG A 414 5.37 12.66 8.84
CA ARG A 414 4.20 12.34 8.02
C ARG A 414 2.85 12.57 8.68
N ALA A 415 2.78 12.62 9.98
CA ALA A 415 1.53 12.76 10.71
C ALA A 415 1.63 13.77 11.87
N PRO A 416 2.05 15.03 11.58
CA PRO A 416 2.27 16.04 12.62
C PRO A 416 0.97 16.41 13.35
N GLU A 417 -0.21 16.20 12.73
CA GLU A 417 -1.52 16.42 13.35
C GLU A 417 -1.76 15.54 14.57
N ASN A 418 -0.97 14.52 14.78
CA ASN A 418 -1.10 13.60 15.89
C ASN A 418 -0.43 14.10 17.18
N GLY A 419 -0.14 15.39 17.32
CA GLY A 419 0.36 16.02 18.54
C GLY A 419 1.88 16.12 18.62
N VAL A 420 2.57 15.97 17.50
CA VAL A 420 3.98 16.29 17.34
C VAL A 420 4.13 17.81 17.24
N ARG A 421 5.13 18.37 17.91
CA ARG A 421 5.48 19.77 17.78
C ARG A 421 6.67 19.94 16.84
N VAL A 422 6.53 20.88 15.93
CA VAL A 422 7.59 21.32 15.03
C VAL A 422 8.35 22.42 15.74
N PHE A 423 9.65 22.25 15.92
CA PHE A 423 10.48 23.19 16.71
C PHE A 423 11.15 24.24 15.82
N ASP A 424 11.35 23.92 14.55
CA ASP A 424 11.75 24.90 13.57
C ASP A 424 10.59 25.85 13.23
N LEU A 425 10.88 27.12 13.08
CA LEU A 425 9.93 28.16 12.71
C LEU A 425 9.99 28.51 11.21
N GLU A 426 10.91 27.89 10.48
CA GLU A 426 11.03 27.92 9.01
C GLU A 426 10.96 26.49 8.43
N PRO A 427 9.95 25.68 8.80
CA PRO A 427 9.94 24.25 8.56
C PRO A 427 9.88 23.85 7.09
N GLU A 428 10.47 22.72 6.73
CA GLU A 428 10.40 22.17 5.39
C GLU A 428 9.11 21.36 5.15
N PHE A 429 8.52 21.64 4.00
CA PHE A 429 7.37 20.90 3.49
C PHE A 429 7.77 19.85 2.46
N GLY A 430 7.06 18.72 2.48
CA GLY A 430 7.22 17.67 1.49
C GLY A 430 5.91 16.99 1.13
N TRP A 431 5.87 16.36 -0.05
CA TRP A 431 4.72 15.58 -0.53
C TRP A 431 5.11 14.53 -1.55
N THR A 432 4.26 13.56 -1.75
CA THR A 432 4.40 12.61 -2.85
C THR A 432 3.65 13.13 -4.08
N VAL A 433 4.35 13.24 -5.20
CA VAL A 433 3.77 13.55 -6.51
C VAL A 433 2.82 12.39 -6.90
N PRO A 434 1.58 12.68 -7.33
CA PRO A 434 0.63 11.63 -7.66
C PRO A 434 1.10 10.77 -8.84
N LEU A 435 0.80 9.46 -8.79
CA LEU A 435 1.13 8.51 -9.86
C LEU A 435 0.47 8.84 -11.21
N THR A 436 -0.52 9.74 -11.22
CA THR A 436 -1.14 10.27 -12.45
C THR A 436 -0.30 11.30 -13.18
N SER A 437 0.80 11.72 -12.56
CA SER A 437 1.79 12.65 -13.14
C SER A 437 3.14 11.96 -13.18
N LYS A 438 3.85 12.07 -14.30
CA LYS A 438 5.21 11.54 -14.44
C LYS A 438 6.20 12.32 -13.56
N PHE A 439 6.04 13.63 -13.53
CA PHE A 439 6.74 14.56 -12.64
C PHE A 439 5.89 15.83 -12.49
N GLN A 440 6.19 16.64 -11.51
CA GLN A 440 5.62 17.98 -11.40
C GLN A 440 6.51 19.00 -12.10
N SER A 441 5.90 19.95 -12.78
CA SER A 441 6.59 21.10 -13.39
C SER A 441 6.58 22.33 -12.47
N ALA A 442 5.62 22.42 -11.56
CA ALA A 442 5.48 23.51 -10.60
C ALA A 442 4.65 23.07 -9.39
N TYR A 443 4.71 23.83 -8.31
CA TYR A 443 3.86 23.67 -7.12
C TYR A 443 3.36 25.01 -6.60
N GLN A 444 2.34 24.96 -5.72
CA GLN A 444 1.90 26.05 -4.86
C GLN A 444 1.52 25.53 -3.50
N ILE A 445 2.13 26.11 -2.45
CA ILE A 445 1.85 25.79 -1.05
C ILE A 445 0.99 26.90 -0.47
N LEU A 446 0.01 26.52 0.35
CA LEU A 446 -0.77 27.43 1.17
C LEU A 446 -0.61 27.06 2.62
N VAL A 447 -0.31 28.04 3.50
CA VAL A 447 -0.31 27.89 4.96
C VAL A 447 -1.28 28.91 5.55
N ALA A 448 -2.16 28.45 6.44
CA ALA A 448 -3.18 29.27 7.05
C ALA A 448 -3.24 29.15 8.56
N SER A 449 -3.69 30.23 9.21
CA SER A 449 -3.84 30.33 10.68
C SER A 449 -5.04 29.53 11.22
N ASN A 450 -6.00 29.15 10.39
CA ASN A 450 -7.14 28.36 10.84
C ASN A 450 -7.76 27.51 9.72
N PRO A 451 -8.59 26.49 10.08
CA PRO A 451 -9.13 25.54 9.11
C PRO A 451 -10.14 26.15 8.12
N SER A 452 -10.81 27.23 8.46
CA SER A 452 -11.79 27.87 7.56
C SER A 452 -11.07 28.59 6.40
N ILE A 453 -9.95 29.21 6.68
CA ILE A 453 -9.15 29.94 5.68
C ILE A 453 -8.57 28.92 4.68
N ILE A 454 -7.93 27.86 5.16
CA ILE A 454 -7.31 26.87 4.27
C ILE A 454 -8.36 26.11 3.45
N LYS A 455 -9.55 25.86 4.01
CA LYS A 455 -10.66 25.23 3.29
C LYS A 455 -11.09 26.05 2.06
N ASN A 456 -11.02 27.35 2.16
CA ASN A 456 -11.37 28.28 1.07
C ASN A 456 -10.20 28.53 0.09
N ASN A 457 -9.17 27.70 0.09
CA ASN A 457 -7.97 27.84 -0.75
C ASN A 457 -7.25 29.17 -0.55
N ASN A 458 -7.16 29.64 0.68
CA ASN A 458 -6.43 30.83 1.05
C ASN A 458 -5.32 30.51 2.05
N GLY A 459 -4.16 31.14 1.88
CA GLY A 459 -2.98 31.04 2.75
C GLY A 459 -2.68 32.41 3.34
N ASP A 460 -3.33 32.77 4.48
CA ASP A 460 -3.13 34.09 5.12
C ASP A 460 -1.77 34.21 5.81
N VAL A 461 -1.09 33.08 6.05
CA VAL A 461 0.23 32.99 6.64
C VAL A 461 1.29 32.85 5.55
N TRP A 462 1.06 31.98 4.58
CA TRP A 462 1.89 31.83 3.40
C TRP A 462 1.07 31.37 2.19
N ASP A 463 1.29 32.03 1.08
CA ASP A 463 0.95 31.59 -0.27
C ASP A 463 2.22 31.68 -1.11
N SER A 464 2.82 30.54 -1.42
CA SER A 464 4.06 30.51 -2.22
C SER A 464 3.87 31.04 -3.65
N GLN A 465 2.63 31.25 -4.07
CA GLN A 465 2.28 31.39 -5.47
C GLN A 465 2.76 30.18 -6.28
N ARG A 466 2.71 30.26 -7.59
CA ARG A 466 3.21 29.18 -8.45
C ARG A 466 4.73 29.23 -8.55
N ILE A 467 5.39 28.24 -7.99
CA ILE A 467 6.86 28.05 -8.09
C ILE A 467 7.16 27.01 -9.15
N THR A 468 7.94 27.35 -10.16
CA THR A 468 8.40 26.42 -11.20
C THR A 468 9.55 25.59 -10.65
N SER A 469 9.27 24.34 -10.27
CA SER A 469 10.24 23.40 -9.68
C SER A 469 9.70 21.98 -9.72
N ALA A 470 10.57 21.01 -9.92
CA ALA A 470 10.28 19.59 -9.77
C ALA A 470 10.49 19.09 -8.33
N ALA A 471 11.03 19.91 -7.43
CA ALA A 471 11.23 19.53 -6.02
C ALA A 471 9.91 19.34 -5.31
N SER A 472 9.79 18.27 -4.54
CA SER A 472 8.62 17.91 -3.73
C SER A 472 8.98 17.50 -2.30
N THR A 473 10.20 17.81 -1.87
CA THR A 473 10.73 17.62 -0.52
C THR A 473 11.69 18.75 -0.20
N ASN A 474 11.92 19.02 1.08
CA ASN A 474 12.76 20.11 1.58
C ASN A 474 12.37 21.47 0.98
N ILE A 475 11.10 21.76 0.98
CA ILE A 475 10.61 23.06 0.55
C ILE A 475 10.48 23.94 1.79
N GLU A 476 11.50 24.74 2.03
CA GLU A 476 11.59 25.63 3.16
C GLU A 476 10.45 26.66 3.19
N TYR A 477 9.92 26.88 4.38
CA TYR A 477 8.90 27.89 4.61
C TYR A 477 9.46 29.29 4.38
N ASN A 478 8.74 30.07 3.60
CA ASN A 478 9.11 31.47 3.31
C ASN A 478 7.86 32.39 3.36
N GLY A 479 7.15 32.30 4.47
CA GLY A 479 5.95 33.10 4.72
C GLY A 479 6.14 34.12 5.83
N LYS A 480 5.04 34.54 6.47
CA LYS A 480 5.09 35.37 7.65
C LYS A 480 5.68 34.60 8.84
N PRO A 481 6.44 35.22 9.74
CA PRO A 481 7.01 34.53 10.90
C PRO A 481 5.99 33.66 11.66
N LEU A 482 6.34 32.41 11.90
CA LEU A 482 5.51 31.50 12.70
C LEU A 482 5.69 31.79 14.19
N GLU A 483 4.62 31.66 14.96
CA GLU A 483 4.62 31.86 16.40
C GLU A 483 4.70 30.54 17.14
N VAL A 484 5.49 30.44 18.18
CA VAL A 484 5.62 29.27 19.06
C VAL A 484 4.29 28.93 19.72
N GLY A 485 3.93 27.64 19.73
CA GLY A 485 2.69 27.13 20.38
C GLY A 485 1.43 27.30 19.54
N LYS A 486 1.53 27.75 18.31
CA LYS A 486 0.40 27.92 17.40
C LYS A 486 0.20 26.70 16.51
N THR A 487 -1.05 26.47 16.11
CA THR A 487 -1.42 25.47 15.14
C THR A 487 -1.68 26.11 13.80
N TYR A 488 -1.06 25.59 12.77
CA TYR A 488 -1.20 26.01 11.38
C TYR A 488 -1.78 24.89 10.53
N TYR A 489 -2.37 25.25 9.40
CA TYR A 489 -2.97 24.34 8.42
C TYR A 489 -2.37 24.61 7.06
N TRP A 490 -2.00 23.55 6.35
CA TRP A 490 -1.38 23.72 5.05
C TRP A 490 -1.85 22.69 4.04
N LYS A 491 -1.64 22.99 2.78
CA LYS A 491 -1.89 22.09 1.66
C LYS A 491 -1.08 22.53 0.45
N VAL A 492 -0.94 21.63 -0.51
CA VAL A 492 -0.18 21.87 -1.73
C VAL A 492 -0.96 21.40 -2.95
N ARG A 493 -0.80 22.11 -4.06
CA ARG A 493 -1.18 21.67 -5.41
C ARG A 493 0.03 21.72 -6.32
N ILE A 494 -0.04 21.00 -7.43
CA ILE A 494 1.05 20.92 -8.40
C ILE A 494 0.53 21.21 -9.82
N TRP A 495 1.45 21.46 -10.74
CA TRP A 495 1.26 21.34 -12.16
C TRP A 495 2.05 20.12 -12.65
N ASP A 496 1.44 19.31 -13.51
CA ASP A 496 2.07 18.08 -14.01
C ASP A 496 3.07 18.36 -15.15
N GLU A 497 3.58 17.30 -15.77
CA GLU A 497 4.53 17.37 -16.89
C GLU A 497 4.01 18.10 -18.12
N GLU A 498 2.69 18.21 -18.30
CA GLU A 498 2.04 18.96 -19.38
C GLU A 498 1.59 20.35 -18.91
N ASN A 499 2.08 20.80 -17.76
CA ASN A 499 1.71 22.08 -17.15
C ASN A 499 0.21 22.23 -16.83
N ARG A 500 -0.48 21.11 -16.59
CA ARG A 500 -1.89 21.08 -16.21
C ARG A 500 -2.00 21.16 -14.69
N LEU A 501 -2.92 21.98 -14.23
CA LEU A 501 -3.19 22.17 -12.81
C LEU A 501 -3.78 20.89 -12.19
N VAL A 502 -3.25 20.47 -11.06
CA VAL A 502 -3.73 19.39 -10.21
C VAL A 502 -4.35 19.99 -8.95
N ASP A 503 -5.43 19.39 -8.46
CA ASP A 503 -6.13 19.86 -7.26
C ASP A 503 -5.23 19.91 -6.04
N TYR A 504 -5.62 20.74 -5.05
CA TYR A 504 -4.96 20.75 -3.76
C TYR A 504 -5.09 19.39 -3.03
N SER A 505 -4.03 19.03 -2.33
CA SER A 505 -4.07 17.96 -1.35
C SER A 505 -5.15 18.21 -0.28
N PRO A 506 -5.60 17.17 0.44
CA PRO A 506 -6.24 17.37 1.75
C PRO A 506 -5.35 18.25 2.63
N SER A 507 -5.96 19.10 3.44
CA SER A 507 -5.18 19.94 4.36
C SER A 507 -4.64 19.11 5.52
N GLN A 508 -3.38 19.37 5.89
CA GLN A 508 -2.73 18.84 7.09
C GLN A 508 -2.54 19.97 8.09
N LYS A 509 -2.49 19.66 9.38
CA LYS A 509 -2.15 20.63 10.43
C LYS A 509 -0.83 20.25 11.08
N PHE A 510 -0.10 21.27 11.55
CA PHE A 510 1.06 21.12 12.42
C PHE A 510 1.01 22.15 13.52
N THR A 511 1.71 21.90 14.63
CA THR A 511 1.76 22.80 15.76
C THR A 511 3.22 23.11 16.09
N THR A 512 3.55 24.37 16.13
CA THR A 512 4.90 24.83 16.48
C THR A 512 5.15 24.68 17.99
N GLY A 513 6.41 24.52 18.35
CA GLY A 513 6.85 24.41 19.73
C GLY A 513 8.19 25.10 19.97
N LYS A 514 8.72 24.98 21.17
CA LYS A 514 10.10 25.35 21.50
C LYS A 514 10.67 24.25 22.37
N ASN A 515 11.84 23.77 22.01
CA ASN A 515 12.60 22.86 22.84
C ASN A 515 14.08 23.06 22.56
N GLU A 516 14.79 23.48 23.59
CA GLU A 516 16.23 23.81 23.49
C GLU A 516 17.12 22.59 23.24
N ASN A 517 16.59 21.38 23.42
CA ASN A 517 17.30 20.12 23.16
C ASN A 517 17.10 19.59 21.71
N TYR A 518 16.41 20.35 20.88
CA TYR A 518 16.14 19.98 19.48
C TYR A 518 16.47 21.19 18.60
N ILE A 519 17.43 21.04 17.71
CA ILE A 519 17.88 22.13 16.83
C ILE A 519 17.33 21.92 15.43
N VAL A 520 17.51 20.73 14.87
CA VAL A 520 17.15 20.36 13.51
C VAL A 520 16.04 19.31 13.48
N SER A 521 15.91 18.51 14.54
CA SER A 521 14.91 17.44 14.58
C SER A 521 13.64 17.85 15.32
N THR A 522 12.61 17.08 15.17
CA THR A 522 11.32 17.28 15.84
C THR A 522 11.01 16.14 16.81
N GLU A 523 9.99 16.35 17.63
CA GLU A 523 9.49 15.34 18.55
C GLU A 523 8.67 14.29 17.76
N ASN A 524 9.10 13.04 17.83
CA ASN A 524 8.33 11.92 17.27
C ASN A 524 7.20 11.49 18.20
N LYS A 525 6.08 11.14 17.60
CA LYS A 525 4.89 10.75 18.34
C LYS A 525 4.95 9.33 18.86
N PHE A 526 4.59 9.15 20.15
CA PHE A 526 4.19 7.86 20.68
C PHE A 526 2.79 7.45 20.17
N VAL A 527 2.72 6.25 19.65
CA VAL A 527 1.48 5.59 19.22
C VAL A 527 1.21 4.42 20.16
N VAL A 528 -0.04 4.24 20.56
CA VAL A 528 -0.46 3.12 21.39
C VAL A 528 -1.38 2.21 20.59
N ASP A 529 -0.86 1.08 20.14
CA ASP A 529 -1.66 0.04 19.48
C ASP A 529 -2.35 -0.82 20.52
N ARG A 530 -3.68 -1.01 20.37
CA ARG A 530 -4.50 -1.86 21.22
C ARG A 530 -4.68 -3.23 20.57
N VAL A 531 -3.85 -4.18 20.95
CA VAL A 531 -3.77 -5.50 20.29
C VAL A 531 -4.59 -6.54 21.05
N GLN A 532 -5.44 -7.25 20.31
CA GLN A 532 -6.17 -8.41 20.83
C GLN A 532 -5.29 -9.65 20.86
N PRO A 533 -5.57 -10.62 21.75
CA PRO A 533 -4.95 -11.93 21.70
C PRO A 533 -5.16 -12.59 20.34
N VAL A 534 -4.09 -13.19 19.79
CA VAL A 534 -4.16 -14.09 18.63
C VAL A 534 -4.45 -15.52 19.04
N LYS A 535 -4.17 -15.84 20.31
CA LYS A 535 -4.49 -17.14 20.93
C LYS A 535 -4.94 -16.90 22.36
N PHE A 536 -6.01 -17.57 22.77
CA PHE A 536 -6.57 -17.53 24.11
C PHE A 536 -7.04 -18.92 24.51
N GLU A 537 -6.50 -19.47 25.59
CA GLU A 537 -6.78 -20.83 26.03
C GLU A 537 -7.13 -20.84 27.52
N ASN A 538 -8.21 -21.55 27.89
CA ASN A 538 -8.48 -21.90 29.26
C ASN A 538 -7.73 -23.19 29.59
N ARG A 539 -6.74 -23.10 30.47
CA ARG A 539 -5.99 -24.24 31.03
C ARG A 539 -6.47 -24.46 32.46
N SER A 540 -6.28 -25.63 32.99
CA SER A 540 -6.89 -26.05 34.26
C SER A 540 -6.84 -25.00 35.38
N ASP A 541 -5.71 -24.31 35.55
CA ASP A 541 -5.47 -23.40 36.68
C ASP A 541 -5.33 -21.92 36.27
N PHE A 542 -5.25 -21.62 34.95
CA PHE A 542 -5.05 -20.24 34.45
C PHE A 542 -5.49 -20.12 33.00
N TYR A 543 -5.67 -18.89 32.55
CA TYR A 543 -5.88 -18.53 31.16
C TYR A 543 -4.55 -18.14 30.50
N PHE A 544 -4.20 -18.82 29.41
CA PHE A 544 -3.03 -18.52 28.61
C PHE A 544 -3.40 -17.57 27.44
N ILE A 545 -2.57 -16.56 27.21
CA ILE A 545 -2.81 -15.52 26.23
C ILE A 545 -1.55 -15.29 25.40
N ASP A 546 -1.65 -15.38 24.06
CA ASP A 546 -0.59 -14.99 23.13
C ASP A 546 -1.03 -13.77 22.32
N PHE A 547 -0.25 -12.70 22.34
CA PHE A 547 -0.48 -11.50 21.55
C PHE A 547 0.25 -11.50 20.19
N GLY A 548 0.91 -12.59 19.82
CA GLY A 548 1.52 -12.84 18.52
C GLY A 548 2.91 -12.26 18.33
N LYS A 549 3.23 -11.13 18.92
CA LYS A 549 4.55 -10.50 18.83
C LYS A 549 4.96 -9.88 20.16
N ASP A 550 6.26 -9.89 20.41
CA ASP A 550 6.86 -9.18 21.52
C ASP A 550 6.90 -7.68 21.24
N ALA A 551 6.67 -6.86 22.27
CA ALA A 551 6.67 -5.40 22.13
C ALA A 551 6.80 -4.72 23.49
N PHE A 552 7.31 -3.50 23.51
CA PHE A 552 7.22 -2.62 24.67
C PHE A 552 5.77 -2.31 24.99
N ALA A 553 5.25 -2.90 26.03
CA ALA A 553 3.80 -2.85 26.28
C ALA A 553 3.45 -2.82 27.76
N THR A 554 2.19 -2.51 28.03
CA THR A 554 1.47 -2.88 29.24
C THR A 554 0.19 -3.61 28.89
N LEU A 555 -0.56 -4.10 29.87
CA LEU A 555 -1.75 -4.91 29.69
C LEU A 555 -2.96 -4.18 30.26
N ASP A 556 -3.97 -3.89 29.45
CA ASP A 556 -5.31 -3.51 29.87
C ASP A 556 -6.21 -4.74 29.90
N PHE A 557 -7.07 -4.83 30.90
CA PHE A 557 -8.07 -5.89 30.96
C PHE A 557 -9.38 -5.45 31.64
N ASN A 558 -10.47 -6.06 31.21
CA ASN A 558 -11.78 -5.88 31.81
C ASN A 558 -12.08 -7.08 32.72
N TYR A 559 -12.43 -6.80 33.94
CA TYR A 559 -12.80 -7.83 34.91
C TYR A 559 -13.78 -7.27 35.95
N LYS A 560 -14.95 -7.86 36.11
CA LYS A 560 -15.96 -7.43 37.07
C LYS A 560 -16.02 -8.43 38.24
N ALA A 561 -15.24 -8.14 39.27
CA ALA A 561 -15.20 -9.00 40.46
C ALA A 561 -16.59 -9.06 41.13
N THR A 562 -16.97 -10.21 41.64
CA THR A 562 -18.18 -10.38 42.47
C THR A 562 -17.88 -10.07 43.94
N THR A 563 -16.68 -10.37 44.38
CA THR A 563 -16.14 -10.04 45.71
C THR A 563 -14.69 -9.59 45.57
N PRO A 564 -14.19 -8.76 46.50
CA PRO A 564 -12.78 -8.39 46.48
C PRO A 564 -11.86 -9.62 46.55
N HIS A 565 -10.94 -9.76 45.59
CA HIS A 565 -9.94 -10.82 45.59
C HIS A 565 -8.69 -10.41 44.78
N THR A 566 -7.78 -11.31 44.55
CA THR A 566 -6.53 -11.04 43.87
C THR A 566 -6.41 -11.94 42.62
N LEU A 567 -6.25 -11.32 41.48
CA LEU A 567 -5.77 -12.00 40.28
C LEU A 567 -4.25 -12.01 40.28
N LYS A 568 -3.68 -13.13 39.86
CA LYS A 568 -2.25 -13.29 39.61
C LYS A 568 -2.04 -13.25 38.09
N ILE A 569 -1.36 -12.22 37.61
CA ILE A 569 -1.07 -12.03 36.20
C ILE A 569 0.43 -12.18 35.98
N ARG A 570 0.80 -13.05 35.07
CA ARG A 570 2.19 -13.25 34.63
C ARG A 570 2.32 -12.75 33.22
N ILE A 571 3.41 -12.07 32.93
CA ILE A 571 3.76 -11.59 31.59
C ILE A 571 5.20 -11.98 31.28
N GLY A 572 5.47 -12.34 30.03
CA GLY A 572 6.82 -12.75 29.61
C GLY A 572 7.02 -12.85 28.11
N GLU A 573 8.30 -12.90 27.72
CA GLU A 573 8.73 -12.95 26.32
C GLU A 573 8.83 -14.38 25.79
N GLN A 574 9.20 -15.34 26.64
CA GLN A 574 9.59 -16.70 26.27
C GLN A 574 8.67 -17.75 26.91
N LEU A 575 8.46 -18.84 26.19
CA LEU A 575 7.82 -20.05 26.71
C LEU A 575 8.86 -21.08 27.11
N GLU A 576 8.54 -21.85 28.17
CA GLU A 576 9.17 -23.11 28.55
C GLU A 576 8.08 -24.19 28.46
N GLY A 577 8.19 -25.01 27.43
CA GLY A 577 7.08 -25.90 27.07
C GLY A 577 5.85 -25.09 26.64
N GLU A 578 4.72 -25.31 27.28
CA GLU A 578 3.46 -24.58 26.97
C GLU A 578 3.23 -23.35 27.85
N ASN A 579 4.04 -23.12 28.88
CA ASN A 579 3.86 -22.02 29.84
C ASN A 579 4.90 -20.93 29.65
N ILE A 580 4.62 -19.74 30.21
CA ILE A 580 5.64 -18.67 30.27
C ILE A 580 6.83 -19.19 31.09
N ASN A 581 8.05 -18.98 30.55
CA ASN A 581 9.28 -19.30 31.28
C ASN A 581 9.37 -18.40 32.52
N ARG A 582 9.24 -18.98 33.68
CA ARG A 582 9.24 -18.29 34.98
C ARG A 582 10.64 -18.03 35.53
N LYS A 583 11.64 -18.67 34.96
CA LYS A 583 13.04 -18.60 35.39
C LYS A 583 13.95 -18.47 34.17
N PRO A 584 13.81 -17.38 33.39
CA PRO A 584 14.73 -17.18 32.28
C PRO A 584 16.17 -17.09 32.83
N PRO A 585 17.18 -17.51 32.07
CA PRO A 585 18.58 -17.48 32.50
C PRO A 585 18.97 -16.07 32.94
N GLU A 586 19.62 -15.92 34.10
CA GLU A 586 19.94 -14.60 34.70
C GLU A 586 20.67 -13.64 33.76
N LYS A 587 21.50 -14.17 32.86
CA LYS A 587 22.30 -13.37 31.91
C LYS A 587 21.62 -13.20 30.55
N SER A 588 20.44 -13.77 30.32
CA SER A 588 19.77 -13.73 29.01
C SER A 588 19.02 -12.45 28.71
N HIS A 589 18.81 -11.62 29.72
CA HIS A 589 17.97 -10.41 29.63
C HIS A 589 16.50 -10.64 29.23
N ILE A 590 16.04 -11.88 29.10
CA ILE A 590 14.65 -12.24 28.82
C ILE A 590 13.78 -11.79 29.99
N ARG A 591 12.65 -11.16 29.69
CA ARG A 591 11.76 -10.57 30.70
C ARG A 591 10.69 -11.53 31.16
N TYR A 592 10.43 -11.51 32.43
CA TYR A 592 9.31 -12.16 33.10
C TYR A 592 8.92 -11.38 34.36
N GLN A 593 7.63 -11.19 34.58
CA GLN A 593 7.11 -10.69 35.87
C GLN A 593 5.82 -11.42 36.25
N GLU A 594 5.65 -11.65 37.56
CA GLU A 594 4.39 -12.04 38.20
C GLU A 594 3.87 -10.88 39.02
N ILE A 595 2.65 -10.43 38.73
CA ILE A 595 2.04 -9.26 39.35
C ILE A 595 0.68 -9.65 39.96
N LYS A 596 0.49 -9.29 41.23
CA LYS A 596 -0.77 -9.51 41.95
C LYS A 596 -1.64 -8.26 41.82
N VAL A 597 -2.81 -8.41 41.20
CA VAL A 597 -3.77 -7.33 40.98
C VAL A 597 -4.97 -7.51 41.91
N LYS A 598 -5.18 -6.57 42.83
CA LYS A 598 -6.37 -6.55 43.68
C LYS A 598 -7.58 -6.05 42.85
N VAL A 599 -8.59 -6.92 42.69
CA VAL A 599 -9.81 -6.59 41.94
C VAL A 599 -10.99 -6.41 42.91
N ARG A 600 -11.93 -5.52 42.54
CA ARG A 600 -13.06 -5.12 43.38
C ARG A 600 -14.35 -4.97 42.58
N PRO A 601 -15.53 -5.17 43.18
CA PRO A 601 -16.81 -5.07 42.47
C PRO A 601 -17.10 -3.71 41.83
N GLU A 602 -16.60 -2.64 42.40
CA GLU A 602 -16.81 -1.25 41.98
C GLU A 602 -15.91 -0.84 40.79
N GLN A 603 -14.92 -1.69 40.44
CA GLN A 603 -14.00 -1.43 39.33
C GLN A 603 -14.11 -2.54 38.31
N SER A 604 -14.21 -2.19 37.03
CA SER A 604 -14.30 -3.15 35.94
C SER A 604 -13.18 -3.05 34.88
N LYS A 605 -12.35 -2.00 34.95
CA LYS A 605 -11.24 -1.78 34.02
C LYS A 605 -9.95 -1.64 34.80
N TYR A 606 -8.95 -2.37 34.37
CA TYR A 606 -7.64 -2.43 35.01
C TYR A 606 -6.53 -2.28 34.00
N GLN A 607 -5.45 -1.62 34.42
CA GLN A 607 -4.18 -1.60 33.71
C GLN A 607 -3.10 -2.19 34.61
N LEU A 608 -2.32 -3.12 34.04
CA LEU A 608 -1.28 -3.82 34.80
C LEU A 608 -0.17 -2.86 35.20
N GLN A 609 0.13 -2.79 36.48
CA GLN A 609 1.21 -1.98 37.02
C GLN A 609 2.51 -2.79 37.01
N ILE A 610 3.32 -2.57 35.97
CA ILE A 610 4.62 -3.25 35.78
C ILE A 610 5.65 -2.66 36.72
N VAL A 611 6.48 -3.51 37.34
CA VAL A 611 7.57 -3.04 38.20
C VAL A 611 8.75 -2.61 37.32
N PRO A 612 9.29 -1.38 37.52
CA PRO A 612 10.42 -0.89 36.72
C PRO A 612 11.67 -1.72 36.92
N ASP A 613 12.39 -2.00 35.85
CA ASP A 613 13.70 -2.67 35.92
C ASP A 613 14.82 -1.62 36.18
N LYS A 614 15.73 -1.94 37.10
CA LYS A 614 16.83 -1.04 37.47
C LYS A 614 17.81 -0.77 36.32
N ARG A 615 17.95 -1.72 35.40
CA ARG A 615 18.90 -1.64 34.26
C ARG A 615 18.48 -0.63 33.18
N ASN A 616 17.19 -0.51 32.90
CA ASN A 616 16.69 0.24 31.77
C ASN A 616 15.64 1.31 32.10
N ALA A 617 14.98 1.21 33.24
CA ALA A 617 13.95 2.18 33.61
C ALA A 617 14.41 3.13 34.74
N LEU A 618 15.48 2.78 35.45
CA LEU A 618 16.01 3.54 36.57
C LEU A 618 17.51 3.89 36.42
N ALA A 619 18.18 3.46 35.35
CA ALA A 619 19.55 3.77 35.05
C ALA A 619 19.67 5.15 34.42
N ASP A 620 20.69 5.95 34.86
CA ASP A 620 20.88 7.34 34.42
C ASP A 620 21.03 7.55 32.92
N LYS A 621 21.48 6.51 32.18
CA LYS A 621 21.71 6.57 30.73
C LYS A 621 20.56 6.02 29.91
N ALA A 622 19.63 5.28 30.51
CA ALA A 622 18.50 4.71 29.83
C ALA A 622 17.53 5.83 29.36
N ILE A 623 17.04 5.72 28.15
CA ILE A 623 16.07 6.69 27.64
C ILE A 623 14.78 6.63 28.48
N PRO A 624 14.39 7.74 29.13
CA PRO A 624 13.20 7.78 29.96
C PRO A 624 11.92 7.80 29.09
N LEU A 625 10.84 7.33 29.68
CA LEU A 625 9.50 7.57 29.14
C LEU A 625 9.01 8.99 29.51
N PRO A 626 8.17 9.60 28.68
CA PRO A 626 7.55 10.86 29.02
C PRO A 626 6.74 10.76 30.33
N LYS A 627 6.65 11.87 31.06
CA LYS A 627 5.90 11.93 32.32
C LYS A 627 4.44 11.53 32.12
N GLY A 628 3.97 10.63 32.97
CA GLY A 628 2.57 10.14 32.93
C GLY A 628 2.37 8.88 32.08
N PHE A 629 3.41 8.36 31.43
CA PHE A 629 3.35 7.05 30.77
C PHE A 629 3.47 5.91 31.80
N PRO A 630 2.82 4.76 31.55
CA PRO A 630 3.00 3.57 32.37
C PRO A 630 4.40 3.00 32.18
N VAL A 631 4.89 2.25 33.15
CA VAL A 631 6.10 1.45 32.97
C VAL A 631 5.84 0.39 31.93
N LEU A 632 6.76 0.27 30.96
CA LEU A 632 6.69 -0.68 29.88
C LEU A 632 7.69 -1.82 30.08
N MET A 633 7.28 -3.01 29.69
CA MET A 633 8.15 -4.18 29.60
C MET A 633 7.87 -4.89 28.29
N PRO A 634 8.85 -5.43 27.55
CA PRO A 634 8.57 -6.30 26.44
C PRO A 634 7.93 -7.60 26.93
N PHE A 635 6.84 -7.99 26.29
CA PHE A 635 6.21 -9.30 26.48
C PHE A 635 5.34 -9.66 25.28
N ARG A 636 5.27 -10.95 24.98
CA ARG A 636 4.35 -11.54 24.03
C ARG A 636 3.22 -12.29 24.71
N TYR A 637 3.50 -12.92 25.84
CA TYR A 637 2.60 -13.86 26.51
C TYR A 637 2.09 -13.31 27.83
N ALA A 638 0.86 -13.69 28.18
CA ALA A 638 0.31 -13.45 29.49
C ALA A 638 -0.41 -14.72 30.04
N GLU A 639 -0.39 -14.90 31.36
CA GLU A 639 -1.18 -15.90 32.09
C GLU A 639 -2.00 -15.19 33.16
N VAL A 640 -3.26 -15.60 33.34
CA VAL A 640 -4.17 -15.04 34.34
C VAL A 640 -4.73 -16.16 35.22
N GLU A 641 -4.46 -16.09 36.52
CA GLU A 641 -4.86 -17.07 37.54
C GLU A 641 -5.76 -16.39 38.58
N GLY A 642 -6.76 -17.12 39.11
CA GLY A 642 -7.63 -16.66 40.19
C GLY A 642 -8.93 -16.00 39.75
N ALA A 643 -9.34 -16.15 38.50
CA ALA A 643 -10.62 -15.65 38.00
C ALA A 643 -11.80 -16.39 38.63
N GLN A 644 -12.84 -15.65 39.06
CA GLN A 644 -14.04 -16.20 39.67
C GLN A 644 -15.09 -16.65 38.64
N TYR A 645 -14.94 -16.32 37.38
CA TYR A 645 -15.82 -16.67 36.25
C TYR A 645 -15.02 -16.83 34.97
N PRO A 646 -15.59 -17.47 33.92
CA PRO A 646 -14.90 -17.64 32.65
C PRO A 646 -14.55 -16.31 31.99
N LEU A 647 -13.28 -16.17 31.58
CA LEU A 647 -12.75 -15.05 30.81
C LEU A 647 -12.75 -15.36 29.31
N ASN A 648 -12.67 -14.33 28.49
CA ASN A 648 -12.55 -14.46 27.04
C ASN A 648 -11.50 -13.50 26.46
N ALA A 649 -11.12 -13.74 25.22
CA ALA A 649 -10.09 -12.96 24.53
C ALA A 649 -10.39 -11.45 24.48
N ASN A 650 -11.67 -11.08 24.42
CA ASN A 650 -12.08 -9.69 24.36
C ASN A 650 -11.86 -8.91 25.66
N ASP A 651 -11.61 -9.60 26.75
CA ASP A 651 -11.34 -8.96 28.04
C ASP A 651 -9.93 -8.37 28.11
N PHE A 652 -9.01 -8.75 27.22
CA PHE A 652 -7.61 -8.39 27.29
C PHE A 652 -7.15 -7.58 26.08
N ARG A 653 -6.28 -6.60 26.32
CA ARG A 653 -5.59 -5.80 25.30
C ARG A 653 -4.14 -5.58 25.71
N GLN A 654 -3.21 -5.99 24.86
CA GLN A 654 -1.84 -5.54 24.97
C GLN A 654 -1.77 -4.11 24.42
N LEU A 655 -1.33 -3.16 25.22
CA LEU A 655 -1.08 -1.79 24.81
C LEU A 655 0.38 -1.65 24.40
N ARG A 656 0.64 -1.73 23.11
CA ARG A 656 1.98 -1.57 22.54
C ARG A 656 2.30 -0.11 22.39
N HIS A 657 3.28 0.35 23.08
CA HIS A 657 3.78 1.71 22.99
C HIS A 657 4.96 1.74 22.03
N ARG A 658 4.88 2.52 20.97
CA ARG A 658 5.92 2.62 19.97
C ARG A 658 6.00 4.02 19.38
N THR A 659 7.10 4.32 18.74
CA THR A 659 7.22 5.50 17.88
C THR A 659 6.35 5.29 16.63
N TYR A 660 5.85 6.38 16.03
CA TYR A 660 5.09 6.30 14.78
C TYR A 660 5.89 5.56 13.70
N TRP A 661 5.20 4.70 12.97
CA TRP A 661 5.73 3.90 11.88
C TRP A 661 4.64 3.62 10.87
N ASP A 662 4.92 3.78 9.57
CA ASP A 662 4.00 3.44 8.51
C ASP A 662 4.29 2.04 7.95
N ASP A 663 3.56 1.04 8.41
CA ASP A 663 3.73 -0.34 7.96
C ASP A 663 3.42 -0.53 6.45
N HIS A 664 2.76 0.45 5.81
CA HIS A 664 2.39 0.42 4.38
C HIS A 664 3.37 1.17 3.48
N ALA A 665 4.40 1.82 4.02
CA ALA A 665 5.38 2.57 3.23
C ALA A 665 6.23 1.67 2.32
N SER A 666 6.42 0.42 2.70
CA SER A 666 7.16 -0.57 1.95
C SER A 666 6.51 -1.95 1.98
N SER A 667 6.72 -2.74 0.94
CA SER A 667 6.28 -4.14 0.88
C SER A 667 7.28 -4.98 0.10
N PHE A 668 7.42 -6.22 0.53
CA PHE A 668 8.23 -7.22 -0.16
C PHE A 668 7.44 -8.51 -0.30
N LYS A 669 7.49 -9.11 -1.47
CA LYS A 669 6.87 -10.40 -1.74
C LYS A 669 7.67 -11.17 -2.78
N SER A 670 8.07 -12.38 -2.45
CA SER A 670 8.73 -13.34 -3.33
C SER A 670 7.93 -14.64 -3.38
N ASP A 671 8.38 -15.58 -4.19
CA ASP A 671 7.88 -16.96 -4.24
C ASP A 671 8.46 -17.84 -3.12
N ASN A 672 9.39 -17.33 -2.34
CA ASN A 672 9.99 -18.01 -1.19
C ASN A 672 9.38 -17.47 0.12
N ASP A 673 8.61 -18.31 0.81
CA ASP A 673 7.94 -17.94 2.05
C ASP A 673 8.90 -17.62 3.20
N ILE A 674 10.09 -18.22 3.22
CA ILE A 674 11.11 -17.93 4.24
C ILE A 674 11.63 -16.50 4.05
N LEU A 675 11.94 -16.09 2.82
CA LEU A 675 12.38 -14.72 2.55
C LEU A 675 11.30 -13.70 2.92
N ASN A 676 10.02 -14.02 2.66
CA ASN A 676 8.90 -13.14 3.05
C ASN A 676 8.84 -13.00 4.58
N GLN A 677 9.01 -14.10 5.32
CA GLN A 677 9.03 -14.09 6.79
C GLN A 677 10.26 -13.35 7.34
N VAL A 678 11.44 -13.51 6.73
CA VAL A 678 12.66 -12.78 7.11
C VAL A 678 12.48 -11.28 6.92
N TRP A 679 11.89 -10.85 5.80
CA TRP A 679 11.58 -9.44 5.57
C TRP A 679 10.66 -8.87 6.66
N ASP A 680 9.55 -9.56 6.95
CA ASP A 680 8.60 -9.12 7.97
C ASP A 680 9.22 -9.08 9.36
N PHE A 681 10.08 -10.05 9.67
CA PHE A 681 10.80 -10.12 10.94
C PHE A 681 11.81 -8.97 11.08
N CYS A 682 12.66 -8.74 10.08
CA CYS A 682 13.63 -7.64 10.08
C CYS A 682 12.94 -6.28 10.20
N LYS A 683 11.91 -6.03 9.39
CA LYS A 683 11.12 -4.79 9.46
C LYS A 683 10.50 -4.59 10.84
N TYR A 684 9.97 -5.64 11.44
CA TYR A 684 9.42 -5.58 12.79
C TYR A 684 10.50 -5.32 13.85
N SER A 685 11.68 -5.92 13.72
CA SER A 685 12.79 -5.73 14.65
C SER A 685 13.25 -4.27 14.72
N ILE A 686 13.42 -3.62 13.56
CA ILE A 686 13.77 -2.19 13.52
C ILE A 686 12.71 -1.34 14.21
N LYS A 687 11.43 -1.61 13.93
CA LYS A 687 10.31 -0.94 14.58
C LYS A 687 10.32 -1.14 16.10
N ALA A 688 10.63 -2.35 16.56
CA ALA A 688 10.64 -2.72 17.98
C ALA A 688 11.83 -2.14 18.75
N THR A 689 12.93 -1.77 18.07
CA THR A 689 14.12 -1.14 18.68
C THR A 689 14.07 0.39 18.65
N THR A 690 12.96 0.99 18.26
CA THR A 690 12.73 2.43 18.42
C THR A 690 12.02 2.70 19.74
N PHE A 691 12.59 3.57 20.56
CA PHE A 691 12.04 3.90 21.87
C PHE A 691 12.12 5.40 22.13
N ASN A 692 10.98 6.00 22.42
CA ASN A 692 10.86 7.45 22.67
C ASN A 692 11.51 8.33 21.58
N GLY A 693 11.31 7.97 20.31
CA GLY A 693 11.85 8.72 19.17
C GLY A 693 13.34 8.51 18.87
N LEU A 694 13.97 7.54 19.49
CA LEU A 694 15.39 7.21 19.32
C LEU A 694 15.57 5.74 18.93
N TYR A 695 16.64 5.43 18.21
CA TYR A 695 17.11 4.06 18.07
C TYR A 695 17.83 3.64 19.34
N VAL A 696 17.44 2.51 19.90
CA VAL A 696 18.08 1.95 21.11
C VAL A 696 18.51 0.51 20.84
N ASP A 697 19.41 -0.03 21.67
CA ASP A 697 19.86 -1.42 21.58
C ASP A 697 18.79 -2.47 21.97
N GLY A 698 17.60 -2.03 22.28
CA GLY A 698 16.47 -2.83 22.75
C GLY A 698 16.19 -2.64 24.23
N ASP A 699 15.54 -3.64 24.86
CA ASP A 699 15.15 -3.53 26.28
C ASP A 699 16.29 -3.78 27.27
N ARG A 700 17.40 -4.34 26.82
CA ARG A 700 18.52 -4.66 27.72
C ARG A 700 18.95 -3.48 28.54
N GLU A 701 19.20 -2.32 27.89
CA GLU A 701 19.68 -1.08 28.51
C GLU A 701 18.84 0.14 28.11
N ARG A 702 18.15 0.10 26.98
CA ARG A 702 17.43 1.23 26.35
C ARG A 702 18.35 2.43 26.10
N ILE A 703 19.57 2.17 25.66
CA ILE A 703 20.59 3.19 25.39
C ILE A 703 20.81 3.24 23.86
N PRO A 704 20.87 4.43 23.25
CA PRO A 704 21.36 4.59 21.89
C PRO A 704 22.87 4.35 21.81
N TYR A 705 23.29 3.66 20.76
CA TYR A 705 24.69 3.45 20.41
C TYR A 705 24.92 3.81 18.95
N GLU A 706 26.00 4.53 18.61
CA GLU A 706 26.19 5.12 17.27
C GLU A 706 26.25 4.06 16.17
N ALA A 707 26.94 2.94 16.39
CA ALA A 707 27.03 1.87 15.40
C ALA A 707 25.68 1.19 15.18
N ASP A 708 24.97 0.81 16.25
CA ASP A 708 23.65 0.21 16.18
C ASP A 708 22.64 1.16 15.52
N ALA A 709 22.71 2.44 15.87
CA ALA A 709 21.81 3.45 15.32
C ALA A 709 22.01 3.65 13.81
N TYR A 710 23.24 3.60 13.32
CA TYR A 710 23.54 3.71 11.90
C TYR A 710 22.92 2.53 11.11
N LEU A 711 23.06 1.30 11.60
CA LEU A 711 22.45 0.12 10.98
C LEU A 711 20.92 0.20 11.02
N ASN A 712 20.36 0.63 12.16
CA ASN A 712 18.93 0.86 12.30
C ASN A 712 18.43 1.94 11.35
N GLN A 713 19.15 3.04 11.19
CA GLN A 713 18.82 4.12 10.24
C GLN A 713 18.76 3.61 8.80
N LEU A 714 19.79 2.90 8.34
CA LEU A 714 19.82 2.37 6.97
C LEU A 714 18.66 1.42 6.71
N SER A 715 18.37 0.53 7.66
CA SER A 715 17.25 -0.41 7.58
C SER A 715 15.89 0.31 7.63
N HIS A 716 15.77 1.33 8.49
CA HIS A 716 14.56 2.14 8.60
C HIS A 716 14.28 2.90 7.31
N TYR A 717 15.27 3.62 6.77
CA TYR A 717 15.14 4.43 5.56
C TYR A 717 14.77 3.62 4.31
N THR A 718 15.09 2.32 4.29
CA THR A 718 14.66 1.42 3.22
C THR A 718 13.23 0.88 3.39
N THR A 719 12.64 1.00 4.56
CA THR A 719 11.35 0.38 4.91
C THR A 719 10.24 1.37 5.28
N ASP A 720 10.58 2.59 5.63
CA ASP A 720 9.65 3.68 5.96
C ASP A 720 10.12 5.00 5.33
N ARG A 721 9.26 5.99 5.32
CA ARG A 721 9.53 7.36 4.86
C ARG A 721 9.61 8.35 6.01
N GLU A 722 9.69 7.87 7.23
CA GLU A 722 9.83 8.68 8.43
C GLU A 722 11.31 8.81 8.78
N TYR A 723 11.88 10.00 8.62
CA TYR A 723 13.31 10.26 8.78
C TYR A 723 13.65 10.93 10.10
N ALA A 724 12.67 11.49 10.80
CA ALA A 724 12.87 12.28 12.01
C ALA A 724 13.49 11.49 13.18
N ILE A 725 13.25 10.16 13.28
CA ILE A 725 13.87 9.32 14.32
C ILE A 725 15.40 9.32 14.21
N ALA A 726 15.91 9.16 12.98
CA ALA A 726 17.35 9.17 12.75
C ALA A 726 17.97 10.54 13.05
N ARG A 727 17.36 11.63 12.58
CA ARG A 727 17.78 13.00 12.84
C ARG A 727 17.82 13.28 14.35
N ARG A 728 16.79 12.87 15.08
CA ARG A 728 16.75 12.97 16.54
C ARG A 728 17.85 12.16 17.22
N THR A 729 18.15 10.97 16.72
CA THR A 729 19.21 10.12 17.27
C THR A 729 20.60 10.70 17.00
N ILE A 730 20.80 11.33 15.84
CA ILE A 730 22.04 12.05 15.51
C ILE A 730 22.26 13.19 16.50
N GLU A 731 21.28 14.06 16.72
CA GLU A 731 21.36 15.14 17.69
C GLU A 731 21.67 14.63 19.11
N TYR A 732 21.03 13.52 19.50
CA TYR A 732 21.32 12.89 20.79
C TYR A 732 22.82 12.53 20.94
N PHE A 733 23.46 12.01 19.88
CA PHE A 733 24.88 11.64 19.92
C PHE A 733 25.86 12.84 19.92
N MET A 734 25.41 13.99 19.48
CA MET A 734 26.24 15.20 19.59
C MET A 734 26.51 15.55 21.06
N GLU A 735 25.51 15.32 21.93
CA GLU A 735 25.61 15.62 23.37
C GLU A 735 25.88 14.41 24.28
N ASN A 736 25.59 13.19 23.77
CA ASN A 736 25.67 11.95 24.56
C ASN A 736 26.49 10.88 23.84
N PRO A 737 27.77 11.12 23.57
CA PRO A 737 28.64 10.17 22.88
C PRO A 737 28.88 8.92 23.71
N THR A 738 29.15 7.80 23.03
CA THR A 738 29.57 6.56 23.67
C THR A 738 31.11 6.41 23.61
N TRP A 739 31.65 5.49 24.37
CA TRP A 739 33.11 5.38 24.59
C TRP A 739 33.93 4.63 23.52
N PRO A 740 33.32 3.82 22.58
CA PRO A 740 34.10 3.17 21.54
C PRO A 740 34.65 4.19 20.53
N THR A 741 35.90 4.00 20.11
CA THR A 741 36.60 4.93 19.21
C THR A 741 35.92 5.00 17.84
N GLU A 742 35.69 3.86 17.19
CA GLU A 742 35.10 3.80 15.87
C GLU A 742 33.63 4.20 15.85
N TRP A 743 32.92 4.14 16.96
CA TRP A 743 31.53 4.53 17.03
C TRP A 743 31.34 6.03 16.85
N GLN A 744 32.28 6.84 17.31
CA GLN A 744 32.25 8.30 17.07
C GLN A 744 32.19 8.62 15.58
N GLN A 745 32.89 7.83 14.77
CA GLN A 745 32.96 8.00 13.30
C GLN A 745 31.64 7.66 12.58
N HIS A 746 30.72 6.91 13.21
CA HIS A 746 29.41 6.58 12.63
C HIS A 746 28.49 7.80 12.54
N VAL A 747 28.68 8.83 13.35
CA VAL A 747 27.83 10.03 13.32
C VAL A 747 27.89 10.71 11.93
N ALA A 748 29.09 10.83 11.36
CA ALA A 748 29.26 11.39 10.02
C ALA A 748 28.60 10.51 8.93
N LEU A 749 28.67 9.18 9.09
CA LEU A 749 27.98 8.23 8.20
C LEU A 749 26.45 8.38 8.31
N MET A 750 25.94 8.60 9.52
CA MET A 750 24.50 8.80 9.74
C MET A 750 24.01 10.10 9.07
N ILE A 751 24.74 11.20 9.20
CA ILE A 751 24.38 12.48 8.57
C ILE A 751 24.49 12.36 7.04
N TYR A 752 25.50 11.66 6.55
CA TYR A 752 25.63 11.42 5.12
C TYR A 752 24.48 10.56 4.55
N ALA A 753 24.07 9.53 5.28
CA ALA A 753 22.89 8.73 4.91
C ALA A 753 21.62 9.58 4.92
N ASP A 754 21.41 10.43 5.92
CA ASP A 754 20.28 11.34 5.97
C ASP A 754 20.25 12.27 4.74
N TYR A 755 21.38 12.92 4.44
CA TYR A 755 21.49 13.76 3.25
C TYR A 755 21.21 12.99 1.94
N MET A 756 21.75 11.79 1.80
CA MET A 756 21.54 10.99 0.58
C MET A 756 20.08 10.55 0.38
N TYR A 757 19.32 10.35 1.44
CA TYR A 757 17.90 9.98 1.37
C TYR A 757 16.96 11.18 1.29
N THR A 758 17.31 12.28 1.94
CA THR A 758 16.40 13.44 2.10
C THR A 758 16.78 14.63 1.23
N GLY A 759 18.07 14.78 0.89
CA GLY A 759 18.62 16.00 0.27
C GLY A 759 18.66 17.20 1.20
N ASN A 760 18.29 17.05 2.49
CA ASN A 760 18.32 18.12 3.48
C ASN A 760 19.73 18.38 3.98
N THR A 761 20.13 19.64 4.16
CA THR A 761 21.48 20.06 4.53
C THR A 761 21.61 20.59 5.96
N GLU A 762 20.52 20.77 6.68
CA GLU A 762 20.49 21.40 8.01
C GLU A 762 21.39 20.72 9.04
N LEU A 763 21.40 19.37 9.11
CA LEU A 763 22.31 18.65 9.98
C LEU A 763 23.78 18.90 9.63
N ILE A 764 24.07 19.06 8.33
CA ILE A 764 25.42 19.39 7.87
C ILE A 764 25.78 20.81 8.28
N GLU A 765 24.89 21.76 8.02
CA GLU A 765 25.09 23.18 8.31
C GLU A 765 25.27 23.41 9.82
N THR A 766 24.39 22.81 10.62
CA THR A 766 24.40 22.99 12.10
C THR A 766 25.61 22.35 12.75
N TYR A 767 25.98 21.13 12.36
CA TYR A 767 26.94 20.31 13.10
C TYR A 767 28.29 20.14 12.39
N TYR A 768 28.56 20.89 11.32
CA TYR A 768 29.78 20.73 10.52
C TYR A 768 31.09 20.82 11.33
N GLU A 769 31.20 21.79 12.21
CA GLU A 769 32.42 21.97 13.03
C GLU A 769 32.59 20.86 14.06
N ASP A 770 31.50 20.48 14.74
CA ASP A 770 31.50 19.37 15.69
C ASP A 770 31.80 18.03 15.03
N LEU A 771 31.31 17.81 13.79
CA LEU A 771 31.60 16.61 13.01
C LEU A 771 33.08 16.42 12.73
N LYS A 772 33.85 17.48 12.57
CA LYS A 772 35.31 17.38 12.42
C LYS A 772 35.90 16.59 13.59
N HIS A 773 35.45 16.91 14.80
CA HIS A 773 35.92 16.19 15.99
C HIS A 773 35.43 14.74 16.00
N LYS A 774 34.16 14.49 15.65
CA LYS A 774 33.58 13.14 15.58
C LYS A 774 34.31 12.25 14.58
N THR A 775 34.85 12.78 13.48
CA THR A 775 35.69 12.03 12.53
C THR A 775 37.09 11.70 13.10
N LEU A 776 37.48 12.23 14.25
CA LEU A 776 38.78 12.06 14.88
C LEU A 776 39.96 12.65 14.07
N TYR A 777 39.68 13.58 13.14
CA TYR A 777 40.68 14.06 12.17
C TYR A 777 41.89 14.77 12.85
N GLU A 778 41.69 15.37 14.02
CA GLU A 778 42.78 16.01 14.79
C GLU A 778 43.82 14.99 15.31
N LEU A 779 43.46 13.72 15.43
CA LEU A 779 44.33 12.65 15.90
C LEU A 779 45.24 12.09 14.79
N SER A 780 45.09 12.56 13.55
CA SER A 780 45.88 12.03 12.43
C SER A 780 47.36 12.44 12.53
N ASN A 781 48.23 11.51 12.18
CA ASN A 781 49.66 11.76 12.05
C ASN A 781 50.05 12.22 10.63
N GLU A 782 51.31 12.47 10.38
CA GLU A 782 51.83 12.92 9.08
C GLU A 782 51.59 11.90 7.95
N GLU A 783 51.51 10.63 8.31
CA GLU A 783 51.21 9.52 7.34
C GLU A 783 49.73 9.40 7.02
N GLY A 784 48.85 10.10 7.76
CA GLY A 784 47.39 10.07 7.58
C GLY A 784 46.68 9.01 8.40
N LEU A 785 47.32 8.43 9.42
CA LEU A 785 46.71 7.45 10.32
C LEU A 785 46.30 8.08 11.64
N ILE A 786 45.17 7.65 12.19
CA ILE A 786 44.67 8.01 13.51
C ILE A 786 44.87 6.89 14.53
N THR A 787 44.98 7.27 15.81
CA THR A 787 45.10 6.33 16.93
C THR A 787 44.36 6.86 18.18
N SER A 788 43.64 5.99 18.86
CA SER A 788 42.96 6.30 20.13
C SER A 788 43.96 6.65 21.27
N THR A 789 45.20 6.22 21.17
CA THR A 789 46.23 6.51 22.19
C THR A 789 46.60 7.99 22.31
N LYS A 790 46.22 8.82 21.34
CA LYS A 790 46.41 10.28 21.36
C LYS A 790 45.22 11.05 21.93
N VAL A 791 44.13 10.38 22.32
CA VAL A 791 42.97 11.04 22.89
C VAL A 791 43.28 11.66 24.22
N THR A 792 43.06 12.96 24.32
CA THR A 792 43.18 13.73 25.56
C THR A 792 41.82 13.99 26.20
N GLN A 793 41.82 14.38 27.47
CA GLN A 793 40.57 14.75 28.13
C GLN A 793 39.91 15.98 27.49
N GLU A 794 40.72 16.94 27.01
CA GLU A 794 40.22 18.10 26.27
C GLU A 794 39.53 17.68 24.96
N PHE A 795 40.13 16.73 24.22
CA PHE A 795 39.53 16.19 23.03
C PHE A 795 38.20 15.42 23.31
N MET A 796 38.13 14.72 24.46
CA MET A 796 36.88 14.10 24.91
C MET A 796 35.74 15.12 25.08
N TYR A 797 36.08 16.32 25.60
CA TYR A 797 35.05 17.37 25.72
C TYR A 797 34.57 17.90 24.36
N LYS A 798 35.47 18.02 23.39
CA LYS A 798 35.10 18.37 22.01
C LYS A 798 34.18 17.32 21.35
N LEU A 799 34.29 16.05 21.74
CA LEU A 799 33.40 14.99 21.33
C LEU A 799 32.01 15.04 22.01
N GLY A 800 31.79 15.96 22.98
CA GLY A 800 30.52 16.08 23.70
C GLY A 800 30.49 15.30 25.04
N PHE A 801 31.57 14.70 25.48
CA PHE A 801 31.63 14.07 26.82
C PHE A 801 31.53 15.12 27.92
N LYS A 802 30.73 14.82 28.93
CA LYS A 802 30.52 15.74 30.06
C LYS A 802 31.74 15.85 30.96
N PRO A 803 32.00 17.02 31.60
CA PRO A 803 33.03 17.16 32.61
C PRO A 803 32.92 16.08 33.69
N GLY A 804 34.07 15.48 34.02
CA GLY A 804 34.14 14.38 35.00
C GLY A 804 34.07 12.98 34.41
N TYR A 805 33.81 12.82 33.13
CA TYR A 805 33.93 11.52 32.45
C TYR A 805 35.43 11.16 32.34
N LYS A 806 35.82 10.03 32.94
CA LYS A 806 37.24 9.66 33.10
C LYS A 806 37.72 8.54 32.21
N LYS A 807 36.80 7.82 31.56
CA LYS A 807 37.17 6.71 30.67
C LYS A 807 37.60 7.26 29.30
N PRO A 808 38.81 6.89 28.80
CA PRO A 808 39.24 7.28 27.45
C PRO A 808 38.39 6.55 26.39
N LEU A 809 38.46 7.02 25.15
CA LEU A 809 38.02 6.22 24.02
C LEU A 809 38.81 4.91 23.97
N THR A 810 38.15 3.84 23.61
CA THR A 810 38.74 2.50 23.54
C THR A 810 38.28 1.84 22.25
N ASP A 811 39.26 1.28 21.53
CA ASP A 811 38.99 0.52 20.33
C ASP A 811 38.31 -0.79 20.71
N ILE A 812 37.22 -1.13 20.04
CA ILE A 812 36.55 -2.43 20.25
C ILE A 812 36.53 -3.32 19.03
N VAL A 813 36.44 -2.77 17.83
CA VAL A 813 36.51 -3.44 16.51
C VAL A 813 35.57 -4.62 16.37
N ASP A 814 35.63 -5.54 17.33
CA ASP A 814 34.83 -6.75 17.37
C ASP A 814 34.17 -6.96 18.74
N TRP A 815 32.89 -7.26 18.75
CA TRP A 815 32.07 -7.39 19.95
C TRP A 815 31.32 -8.74 19.96
N PRO A 816 31.25 -9.46 21.09
CA PRO A 816 31.87 -9.17 22.38
C PRO A 816 33.36 -9.46 22.40
N GLY A 817 34.09 -8.64 23.15
CA GLY A 817 35.50 -8.86 23.42
C GLY A 817 35.76 -10.19 24.14
N GLY A 818 36.96 -10.78 23.92
CA GLY A 818 37.38 -11.99 24.62
C GLY A 818 37.19 -11.85 26.15
N ASN A 819 36.70 -12.92 26.79
CA ASN A 819 36.39 -12.99 28.22
C ASN A 819 35.27 -12.07 28.74
N PHE A 820 34.43 -11.54 27.84
CA PHE A 820 33.31 -10.67 28.20
C PHE A 820 32.36 -11.32 29.22
N HIS A 821 32.10 -12.65 29.09
CA HIS A 821 31.23 -13.39 30.00
C HIS A 821 31.93 -13.97 31.23
N GLY A 822 33.25 -13.68 31.43
CA GLY A 822 33.99 -14.15 32.60
C GLY A 822 34.22 -15.65 32.71
N ASN A 823 33.92 -16.42 31.66
CA ASN A 823 34.02 -17.89 31.67
C ASN A 823 35.31 -18.43 31.02
N GLY A 824 36.27 -17.56 30.68
CA GLY A 824 37.46 -17.97 29.96
C GLY A 824 37.27 -18.29 28.49
N ASP A 825 36.04 -18.17 27.98
CA ASP A 825 35.74 -18.37 26.58
C ASP A 825 36.40 -17.29 25.75
N LYS A 826 37.05 -17.72 24.65
CA LYS A 826 37.55 -16.79 23.65
C LYS A 826 36.34 -16.10 23.04
N GLY A 827 36.25 -14.76 23.14
CA GLY A 827 35.23 -14.03 22.40
C GLY A 827 35.41 -14.21 20.90
N GLU A 828 34.52 -13.64 20.12
CA GLU A 828 34.49 -13.74 18.63
C GLU A 828 35.66 -13.03 17.93
N ARG A 829 36.75 -12.76 18.64
CA ARG A 829 37.86 -11.93 18.16
C ARG A 829 38.79 -12.60 17.14
N ASP A 830 38.61 -13.83 16.77
CA ASP A 830 39.43 -14.56 15.78
C ASP A 830 40.95 -14.30 15.82
N GLY A 831 41.49 -14.07 17.01
CA GLY A 831 42.90 -13.77 17.21
C GLY A 831 43.29 -12.31 16.98
N PHE A 832 42.34 -11.38 16.85
CA PHE A 832 42.63 -9.94 16.73
C PHE A 832 43.48 -9.41 17.89
N VAL A 833 44.54 -8.69 17.55
CA VAL A 833 45.45 -8.06 18.52
C VAL A 833 45.35 -6.56 18.35
N PHE A 834 44.94 -5.86 19.41
CA PHE A 834 44.95 -4.40 19.46
C PHE A 834 46.34 -3.83 19.30
N LYS A 835 46.53 -3.01 18.30
CA LYS A 835 47.74 -2.21 18.06
C LYS A 835 47.40 -0.73 18.10
N PRO A 836 48.36 0.15 18.37
CA PRO A 836 48.12 1.58 18.40
C PRO A 836 47.43 2.14 17.14
N TYR A 837 47.74 1.58 16.00
CA TYR A 837 47.08 1.90 14.74
C TYR A 837 46.24 0.70 14.29
N ASN A 838 44.95 0.91 14.19
CA ASN A 838 43.93 -0.11 13.91
C ASN A 838 43.41 0.07 12.49
N THR A 839 43.41 -0.98 11.69
CA THR A 839 42.98 -0.93 10.30
C THR A 839 41.50 -0.53 10.17
N VAL A 840 40.63 -1.06 11.01
CA VAL A 840 39.19 -0.79 10.98
C VAL A 840 38.91 0.70 11.26
N ILE A 841 39.45 1.24 12.32
CA ILE A 841 39.29 2.66 12.70
C ILE A 841 39.81 3.58 11.59
N ASN A 842 40.95 3.22 10.97
CA ASN A 842 41.52 4.00 9.89
C ASN A 842 40.77 3.82 8.54
N ALA A 843 40.08 2.71 8.34
CA ALA A 843 39.16 2.56 7.20
C ALA A 843 37.94 3.48 7.36
N PHE A 844 37.35 3.55 8.57
CA PHE A 844 36.31 4.52 8.88
C PHE A 844 36.79 5.95 8.73
N PHE A 845 38.02 6.24 9.18
CA PHE A 845 38.60 7.56 9.02
C PHE A 845 38.73 7.96 7.55
N TYR A 846 39.19 7.07 6.68
CA TYR A 846 39.24 7.31 5.25
C TYR A 846 37.86 7.69 4.70
N GLU A 847 36.82 6.92 5.01
CA GLU A 847 35.46 7.20 4.54
C GLU A 847 34.91 8.52 5.12
N ASN A 848 35.17 8.78 6.39
CA ASN A 848 34.79 10.06 7.02
C ASN A 848 35.44 11.27 6.33
N MET A 849 36.70 11.18 5.91
CA MET A 849 37.34 12.27 5.15
C MET A 849 36.69 12.51 3.79
N LYS A 850 36.23 11.44 3.11
CA LYS A 850 35.45 11.56 1.86
C LYS A 850 34.11 12.23 2.13
N ILE A 851 33.40 11.84 3.18
CA ILE A 851 32.12 12.42 3.58
C ILE A 851 32.31 13.91 3.90
N MET A 852 33.32 14.27 4.70
CA MET A 852 33.63 15.67 5.01
C MET A 852 33.99 16.49 3.76
N THR A 853 34.62 15.85 2.75
CA THR A 853 34.84 16.49 1.45
C THR A 853 33.51 16.85 0.77
N VAL A 854 32.52 15.96 0.81
CA VAL A 854 31.19 16.23 0.27
C VAL A 854 30.52 17.37 1.04
N PHE A 855 30.55 17.32 2.36
CA PHE A 855 29.95 18.36 3.22
C PHE A 855 30.61 19.72 3.01
N ALA A 856 31.93 19.77 2.92
CA ALA A 856 32.66 21.00 2.61
C ALA A 856 32.27 21.57 1.22
N LYS A 857 32.03 20.70 0.21
CA LYS A 857 31.54 21.13 -1.10
C LYS A 857 30.14 21.74 -1.02
N ILE A 858 29.23 21.10 -0.27
CA ILE A 858 27.87 21.61 -0.04
C ILE A 858 27.91 22.99 0.59
N LEU A 859 28.79 23.19 1.58
CA LEU A 859 28.93 24.47 2.31
C LEU A 859 29.83 25.50 1.59
N GLY A 860 30.38 25.18 0.40
CA GLY A 860 31.25 26.09 -0.35
C GLY A 860 32.63 26.31 0.26
N LYS A 861 33.08 25.46 1.21
CA LYS A 861 34.36 25.57 1.93
C LYS A 861 35.54 25.03 1.12
N THR A 862 35.91 25.69 0.05
CA THR A 862 36.88 25.20 -0.95
C THR A 862 38.23 24.77 -0.35
N GLN A 863 38.76 25.48 0.62
CA GLN A 863 40.07 25.15 1.25
C GLN A 863 39.97 23.84 2.04
N GLU A 864 38.87 23.60 2.74
CA GLU A 864 38.65 22.38 3.49
C GLU A 864 38.40 21.17 2.60
N VAL A 865 37.80 21.37 1.44
CA VAL A 865 37.68 20.33 0.41
C VAL A 865 39.04 19.74 0.08
N LEU A 866 40.04 20.63 -0.18
CA LEU A 866 41.40 20.18 -0.55
C LEU A 866 42.12 19.50 0.63
N ASP A 867 41.90 19.98 1.87
CA ASP A 867 42.48 19.34 3.07
C ASP A 867 41.90 17.94 3.30
N PHE A 868 40.59 17.78 3.22
CA PHE A 868 39.96 16.48 3.42
C PHE A 868 40.27 15.50 2.28
N GLU A 869 40.34 15.94 1.02
CA GLU A 869 40.78 15.11 -0.10
C GLU A 869 42.23 14.60 0.10
N LEU A 870 43.11 15.47 0.54
CA LEU A 870 44.50 15.11 0.86
C LEU A 870 44.58 14.09 2.01
N ARG A 871 43.81 14.31 3.09
CA ARG A 871 43.77 13.39 4.25
C ARG A 871 43.19 12.04 3.84
N ALA A 872 42.14 12.02 3.05
CA ALA A 872 41.58 10.78 2.49
C ALA A 872 42.63 10.02 1.66
N ALA A 873 43.36 10.71 0.79
CA ALA A 873 44.38 10.09 -0.03
C ALA A 873 45.53 9.49 0.81
N LYS A 874 45.99 10.22 1.84
CA LYS A 874 47.03 9.74 2.78
C LYS A 874 46.49 8.53 3.57
N ALA A 875 45.32 8.60 4.16
CA ALA A 875 44.71 7.49 4.91
C ALA A 875 44.56 6.23 4.04
N LYS A 876 44.06 6.36 2.81
CA LYS A 876 43.96 5.25 1.87
C LYS A 876 45.29 4.59 1.62
N LYS A 877 46.33 5.37 1.31
CA LYS A 877 47.69 4.87 1.07
C LYS A 877 48.24 4.12 2.27
N ALA A 878 48.12 4.71 3.47
CA ALA A 878 48.62 4.15 4.72
C ALA A 878 47.89 2.86 5.09
N VAL A 879 46.53 2.81 5.01
CA VAL A 879 45.74 1.63 5.31
C VAL A 879 46.09 0.47 4.33
N LEU A 880 46.24 0.73 3.04
CA LEU A 880 46.62 -0.29 2.07
C LEU A 880 48.05 -0.81 2.35
N SER A 881 48.95 0.06 2.83
CA SER A 881 50.31 -0.35 3.25
C SER A 881 50.28 -1.27 4.48
N LEU A 882 49.38 -1.01 5.42
CA LEU A 882 49.22 -1.85 6.63
C LEU A 882 48.67 -3.24 6.30
N ILE A 883 47.77 -3.34 5.35
CA ILE A 883 47.17 -4.60 4.90
C ILE A 883 48.21 -5.49 4.20
N HIS A 884 49.20 -4.89 3.50
CA HIS A 884 50.25 -5.64 2.82
C HIS A 884 51.41 -6.07 3.73
N ILE A 885 51.47 -5.61 4.96
CA ILE A 885 52.52 -5.95 5.95
C ILE A 885 52.03 -7.01 6.97
N SER A 886 50.74 -7.25 7.04
CA SER A 886 50.10 -8.29 7.86
C SER A 886 49.84 -9.54 7.01
#